data_8b14924e45e1098d3cbf7452e1436b12
#
_entry.id   8b14924e45e1098d3cbf7452e1436b12
#
_cell.length_a   1.000
_cell.length_b   1.000
_cell.length_c   1.000
_cell.angle_alpha   90.00
_cell.angle_beta   90.00
_cell.angle_gamma   90.00
#
_symmetry.space_group_name_H-M   'P 1'
#
loop_
_entity.id
_entity.type
_entity.pdbx_description
1 polymer ?
#
loop_
_entity_poly.entity_id
_entity_poly.type
_entity_poly.pdbx_seq_one_letter_code
_entity_poly.pdbx_strand_id
1 'polypeptide(L)'
;MLKPVLIALLTTSLHGSESLLVEAEAFSDRGGWSVDSQFILNMGSAYLMAHGLGTPVADATTEVTFPSTGTYHLHVRSKDWVAKWKAPGTPGKFAISIGEKRVATTFGTEGANWYWQSGGTVKITSQKTTLKLIDLTGFNGRCDALYFTKDSKDIPPTTGQALFEFRRKALKLPSIPPTKNGYDLVVIGGGYSGTSAAISAARHGLKVALIHDRAILGGNGSSEVQVWAMGGTQLGKFPHLGEIVNEFSDFSRDSPGLADEFVDDLKEKVVRSEEKIDLYLNHFAFRTNTKENLIESVDAVDTTTGAFTRIAGTLFCDSTGHGTIGAQAGAEFMMAEKGHMGMSNMWSIKDTGEKIEWPKTPWALPLGEGDYPSLHASRGPYQKFKKAEWFWEGGYDKHPINDLEEIRDWNLRANFGAFAHIKQSDTGAKLMWMAFIGGNRESRRIKGDIVLTGDDIAAKKEFSDASVPTTWSIDLHYPKKEFQKGVAKENPFIAIAVHDRKVDRKSGYNIPYRCFYSKNINNLFMAGRCISVDRRALGTTRVMRTCGMMGEVVGKAAWIATNRKTSPRGVYQNYLPLLIDLMEKPGRARRQSLNAPLTVPPIPKGGLRGRPQKRNITNLKGLVFDDVKAKLKGSWNKGNGLKPYHGLSYQYAPHPASATYNVRVKDSGKYEVRVHWLNHQNRTTTAEIVLTHAKGTETVILDQTKPPAQKTYTSLGTFDFIDVLPAVFTISSKAAGNLHIDAIQLLKSK
;
A
#
# COMPACT_ATOMS: atom_id res chain seq x y z
N MET A 1 13.80 -83.11 3.32
CA MET A 1 14.90 -82.31 3.93
C MET A 1 14.86 -80.93 3.32
N LEU A 2 14.12 -80.02 3.94
CA LEU A 2 14.14 -78.59 3.54
C LEU A 2 15.19 -77.87 4.41
N LYS A 3 16.14 -77.21 3.74
CA LYS A 3 17.12 -76.33 4.39
C LYS A 3 16.45 -74.94 4.67
N PRO A 4 16.65 -74.36 5.87
CA PRO A 4 16.17 -73.00 6.11
C PRO A 4 17.09 -71.94 5.45
N VAL A 5 16.49 -71.05 4.66
CA VAL A 5 17.14 -69.85 4.11
C VAL A 5 17.13 -68.78 5.24
N LEU A 6 18.32 -68.44 5.71
CA LEU A 6 18.56 -67.39 6.66
C LEU A 6 18.41 -66.03 5.94
N ILE A 7 17.30 -65.34 6.13
CA ILE A 7 17.14 -63.94 5.66
C ILE A 7 17.84 -63.05 6.71
N ALA A 8 19.00 -62.54 6.36
CA ALA A 8 19.66 -61.47 7.12
C ALA A 8 18.88 -60.18 6.94
N LEU A 9 18.12 -59.75 7.96
CA LEU A 9 17.59 -58.43 8.08
C LEU A 9 18.75 -57.43 8.23
N LEU A 10 19.15 -56.78 7.15
CA LEU A 10 19.95 -55.59 7.20
C LEU A 10 19.09 -54.49 7.86
N THR A 11 19.25 -54.31 9.18
CA THR A 11 18.81 -53.08 9.86
C THR A 11 19.73 -51.95 9.42
N THR A 12 19.39 -51.26 8.34
CA THR A 12 19.96 -49.92 8.10
C THR A 12 19.44 -49.03 9.21
N SER A 13 20.27 -48.83 10.22
CA SER A 13 20.10 -47.73 11.16
C SER A 13 20.11 -46.43 10.36
N LEU A 14 18.96 -45.83 10.18
CA LEU A 14 18.84 -44.43 9.77
C LEU A 14 19.48 -43.59 10.89
N HIS A 15 20.81 -43.46 10.86
CA HIS A 15 21.47 -42.37 11.56
C HIS A 15 21.05 -41.12 10.82
N GLY A 16 20.04 -40.40 11.34
CA GLY A 16 19.77 -39.04 10.95
C GLY A 16 21.10 -38.29 11.07
N SER A 17 21.59 -37.68 10.00
CA SER A 17 22.84 -36.92 10.06
C SER A 17 22.71 -35.89 11.17
N GLU A 18 23.68 -35.87 12.11
CA GLU A 18 23.72 -34.84 13.16
C GLU A 18 24.00 -33.50 12.49
N SER A 19 22.94 -32.76 12.20
CA SER A 19 23.00 -31.49 11.51
C SER A 19 22.11 -30.44 12.20
N LEU A 20 22.41 -29.16 11.98
CA LEU A 20 21.69 -28.02 12.51
C LEU A 20 21.56 -26.96 11.42
N LEU A 21 20.33 -26.60 11.06
CA LEU A 21 20.04 -25.43 10.24
C LEU A 21 19.59 -24.28 11.14
N VAL A 22 20.18 -23.11 10.94
CA VAL A 22 19.85 -21.87 11.64
C VAL A 22 19.54 -20.80 10.62
N GLU A 23 18.30 -20.37 10.54
CA GLU A 23 17.87 -19.24 9.68
C GLU A 23 18.36 -17.94 10.31
N ALA A 24 18.96 -17.05 9.51
CA ALA A 24 19.53 -15.81 10.03
C ALA A 24 18.45 -14.85 10.55
N GLU A 25 17.32 -14.77 9.86
CA GLU A 25 16.17 -13.94 10.27
C GLU A 25 15.55 -14.37 11.61
N ALA A 26 15.81 -15.60 12.04
CA ALA A 26 15.36 -16.13 13.34
C ALA A 26 16.31 -15.83 14.50
N PHE A 27 17.39 -15.09 14.29
CA PHE A 27 18.27 -14.66 15.37
C PHE A 27 17.50 -13.86 16.43
N SER A 28 17.72 -14.22 17.70
CA SER A 28 17.00 -13.63 18.83
C SER A 28 17.31 -12.14 19.05
N ASP A 29 18.53 -11.72 18.74
CA ASP A 29 18.94 -10.32 18.64
C ASP A 29 19.56 -10.11 17.26
N ARG A 30 18.97 -9.22 16.47
CA ARG A 30 19.44 -8.92 15.12
C ARG A 30 20.43 -7.76 15.09
N GLY A 31 20.70 -7.13 16.22
CA GLY A 31 21.60 -5.97 16.29
C GLY A 31 21.15 -4.89 15.32
N GLY A 32 22.07 -4.52 14.40
CA GLY A 32 21.77 -3.55 13.34
C GLY A 32 21.39 -4.17 11.99
N TRP A 33 21.19 -5.50 11.90
CA TRP A 33 20.80 -6.18 10.68
C TRP A 33 19.28 -6.07 10.44
N SER A 34 18.91 -5.81 9.21
CA SER A 34 17.50 -5.70 8.78
C SER A 34 17.00 -7.00 8.17
N VAL A 35 15.76 -7.37 8.44
CA VAL A 35 15.10 -8.49 7.76
C VAL A 35 14.65 -8.03 6.38
N ASP A 36 15.04 -8.74 5.32
CA ASP A 36 14.57 -8.52 3.97
C ASP A 36 13.70 -9.69 3.50
N SER A 37 12.41 -9.44 3.37
CA SER A 37 11.39 -10.41 2.97
C SER A 37 10.92 -10.25 1.52
N GLN A 38 11.49 -9.31 0.75
CA GLN A 38 10.98 -8.94 -0.58
C GLN A 38 11.07 -10.06 -1.61
N PHE A 39 12.00 -11.01 -1.44
CA PHE A 39 12.37 -12.00 -2.47
C PHE A 39 12.08 -13.45 -2.05
N ILE A 40 11.23 -13.67 -1.06
CA ILE A 40 10.91 -15.00 -0.51
C ILE A 40 10.46 -15.98 -1.60
N LEU A 41 9.71 -15.54 -2.62
CA LEU A 41 9.30 -16.42 -3.74
C LEU A 41 10.48 -17.05 -4.49
N ASN A 42 11.62 -16.36 -4.55
CA ASN A 42 12.84 -16.82 -5.20
C ASN A 42 13.83 -17.45 -4.19
N MET A 43 13.80 -16.97 -2.96
CA MET A 43 14.74 -17.33 -1.89
C MET A 43 14.31 -18.54 -1.07
N GLY A 44 13.00 -18.70 -0.85
CA GLY A 44 12.40 -19.70 0.04
C GLY A 44 12.27 -19.23 1.49
N SER A 45 12.91 -18.14 1.88
CA SER A 45 12.88 -17.50 3.21
C SER A 45 13.19 -16.02 3.09
N ALA A 46 13.03 -15.27 4.18
CA ALA A 46 13.66 -13.97 4.37
C ALA A 46 15.18 -14.15 4.63
N TYR A 47 15.92 -13.06 4.73
CA TYR A 47 17.32 -13.06 5.11
C TYR A 47 17.69 -11.80 5.89
N LEU A 48 18.84 -11.82 6.57
CA LEU A 48 19.39 -10.64 7.21
C LEU A 48 20.32 -9.87 6.27
N MET A 49 20.18 -8.53 6.27
CA MET A 49 21.03 -7.62 5.50
C MET A 49 21.62 -6.53 6.38
N ALA A 50 22.95 -6.37 6.32
CA ALA A 50 23.70 -5.32 7.01
C ALA A 50 23.66 -4.01 6.21
N HIS A 51 22.59 -3.21 6.36
CA HIS A 51 22.37 -1.96 5.63
C HIS A 51 22.91 -0.75 6.42
N GLY A 52 24.21 -0.71 6.63
CA GLY A 52 24.89 0.27 7.47
C GLY A 52 25.31 1.57 6.79
N LEU A 53 24.98 1.76 5.50
CA LEU A 53 25.32 2.97 4.72
C LEU A 53 26.82 3.32 4.77
N GLY A 54 27.68 2.29 4.70
CA GLY A 54 29.13 2.44 4.73
C GLY A 54 29.74 2.40 6.13
N THR A 55 28.95 2.16 7.16
CA THR A 55 29.41 1.94 8.53
C THR A 55 28.94 0.56 9.00
N PRO A 56 29.82 -0.32 9.52
CA PRO A 56 29.40 -1.61 10.04
C PRO A 56 28.27 -1.48 11.07
N VAL A 57 27.26 -2.34 10.96
CA VAL A 57 26.14 -2.39 11.90
C VAL A 57 26.48 -3.23 13.13
N ALA A 58 25.70 -3.10 14.21
CA ALA A 58 25.84 -3.92 15.40
C ALA A 58 25.64 -5.41 15.08
N ASP A 59 26.36 -6.28 15.77
CA ASP A 59 26.32 -7.74 15.58
C ASP A 59 24.92 -8.30 15.81
N ALA A 60 24.52 -9.23 14.96
CA ALA A 60 23.36 -10.07 15.23
C ALA A 60 23.81 -11.30 16.04
N THR A 61 23.02 -11.67 17.07
CA THR A 61 23.39 -12.77 17.97
C THR A 61 22.21 -13.69 18.23
N THR A 62 22.49 -15.00 18.38
CA THR A 62 21.52 -15.97 18.83
C THR A 62 22.20 -17.13 19.58
N GLU A 63 21.48 -17.74 20.52
CA GLU A 63 21.91 -18.95 21.17
C GLU A 63 21.28 -20.15 20.47
N VAL A 64 22.11 -21.15 20.14
CA VAL A 64 21.65 -22.40 19.50
C VAL A 64 22.06 -23.62 20.31
N THR A 65 21.32 -24.72 20.13
CA THR A 65 21.66 -26.02 20.75
C THR A 65 22.03 -27.02 19.67
N PHE A 66 23.29 -27.39 19.59
CA PHE A 66 23.80 -28.42 18.69
C PHE A 66 23.33 -29.81 19.13
N PRO A 67 23.06 -30.74 18.19
CA PRO A 67 22.70 -32.13 18.53
C PRO A 67 23.75 -32.82 19.41
N SER A 68 25.03 -32.57 19.14
CA SER A 68 26.14 -33.09 19.94
C SER A 68 27.36 -32.17 19.79
N THR A 69 28.37 -32.36 20.63
CA THR A 69 29.69 -31.75 20.45
C THR A 69 30.50 -32.46 19.34
N GLY A 70 31.57 -31.84 18.87
CA GLY A 70 32.45 -32.44 17.83
C GLY A 70 32.78 -31.48 16.70
N THR A 71 33.29 -32.02 15.62
CA THR A 71 33.66 -31.25 14.41
C THR A 71 32.50 -31.25 13.44
N TYR A 72 32.15 -30.05 12.98
CA TYR A 72 31.11 -29.84 11.97
C TYR A 72 31.69 -29.13 10.74
N HIS A 73 31.14 -29.42 9.57
CA HIS A 73 31.29 -28.64 8.36
C HIS A 73 30.28 -27.52 8.38
N LEU A 74 30.71 -26.27 8.20
CA LEU A 74 29.85 -25.08 8.15
C LEU A 74 29.62 -24.70 6.70
N HIS A 75 28.35 -24.52 6.35
CA HIS A 75 27.87 -23.92 5.10
C HIS A 75 27.03 -22.70 5.41
N VAL A 76 27.31 -21.57 4.75
CA VAL A 76 26.60 -20.29 4.96
C VAL A 76 25.95 -19.87 3.65
N ARG A 77 24.65 -19.73 3.65
CA ARG A 77 23.94 -19.28 2.45
C ARG A 77 24.01 -17.76 2.33
N SER A 78 24.76 -17.32 1.31
CA SER A 78 25.12 -15.92 1.08
C SER A 78 25.36 -15.67 -0.41
N LYS A 79 25.70 -14.45 -0.79
CA LYS A 79 26.15 -14.07 -2.15
C LYS A 79 27.01 -12.81 -2.08
N ASP A 80 27.88 -12.62 -3.08
CA ASP A 80 28.41 -11.30 -3.38
C ASP A 80 27.38 -10.55 -4.27
N TRP A 81 26.70 -9.59 -3.69
CA TRP A 81 25.57 -8.94 -4.35
C TRP A 81 25.93 -8.06 -5.56
N VAL A 82 27.21 -7.78 -5.80
CA VAL A 82 27.71 -7.05 -6.96
C VAL A 82 28.37 -7.93 -8.02
N ALA A 83 28.62 -9.21 -7.71
CA ALA A 83 29.35 -10.12 -8.60
C ALA A 83 28.67 -10.33 -9.97
N LYS A 84 27.34 -10.23 -10.05
CA LYS A 84 26.59 -10.34 -11.31
C LYS A 84 27.10 -9.37 -12.39
N TRP A 85 27.55 -8.20 -12.00
CA TRP A 85 28.08 -7.19 -12.91
C TRP A 85 29.62 -7.22 -13.01
N LYS A 86 30.27 -8.23 -12.43
CA LYS A 86 31.74 -8.31 -12.35
C LYS A 86 32.36 -7.01 -11.79
N ALA A 87 31.66 -6.36 -10.89
CA ALA A 87 32.11 -5.12 -10.28
C ALA A 87 33.31 -5.41 -9.35
N PRO A 88 34.32 -4.53 -9.31
CA PRO A 88 35.49 -4.75 -8.49
C PRO A 88 35.18 -4.66 -6.99
N GLY A 89 35.78 -5.53 -6.20
CA GLY A 89 35.57 -5.59 -4.76
C GLY A 89 34.37 -6.43 -4.35
N THR A 90 34.21 -6.65 -3.08
CA THR A 90 33.17 -7.47 -2.46
C THR A 90 32.59 -6.68 -1.27
N PRO A 91 31.59 -5.78 -1.52
CA PRO A 91 31.15 -4.82 -0.50
C PRO A 91 30.46 -5.46 0.70
N GLY A 92 29.73 -6.55 0.51
CA GLY A 92 28.90 -7.18 1.52
C GLY A 92 29.62 -8.16 2.45
N LYS A 93 30.86 -7.86 2.84
CA LYS A 93 31.66 -8.73 3.70
C LYS A 93 31.13 -8.81 5.11
N PHE A 94 31.04 -10.04 5.62
CA PHE A 94 30.77 -10.30 7.03
C PHE A 94 31.52 -11.52 7.55
N ALA A 95 31.57 -11.64 8.87
CA ALA A 95 32.20 -12.76 9.56
C ALA A 95 31.17 -13.45 10.48
N ILE A 96 31.53 -14.67 10.91
CA ILE A 96 30.74 -15.45 11.86
C ILE A 96 31.63 -15.78 13.05
N SER A 97 31.07 -15.65 14.28
CA SER A 97 31.65 -16.21 15.50
C SER A 97 30.78 -17.33 16.05
N ILE A 98 31.41 -18.35 16.57
CA ILE A 98 30.81 -19.48 17.27
C ILE A 98 31.43 -19.51 18.69
N GLY A 99 30.63 -19.15 19.69
CA GLY A 99 31.13 -18.73 20.99
C GLY A 99 32.06 -17.53 20.81
N GLU A 100 33.22 -17.59 21.46
CA GLU A 100 34.25 -16.53 21.35
C GLU A 100 35.15 -16.69 20.12
N LYS A 101 34.98 -17.77 19.34
CA LYS A 101 35.90 -18.08 18.23
C LYS A 101 35.34 -17.64 16.89
N ARG A 102 36.03 -16.71 16.24
CA ARG A 102 35.73 -16.28 14.87
C ARG A 102 36.10 -17.37 13.86
N VAL A 103 35.21 -17.65 12.91
CA VAL A 103 35.46 -18.50 11.75
C VAL A 103 36.49 -17.80 10.83
N ALA A 104 37.46 -18.55 10.27
CA ALA A 104 38.50 -17.98 9.45
C ALA A 104 37.98 -17.40 8.11
N THR A 105 36.91 -18.00 7.58
CA THR A 105 36.30 -17.58 6.31
C THR A 105 35.58 -16.25 6.45
N THR A 106 35.78 -15.36 5.48
CA THR A 106 34.99 -14.15 5.27
C THR A 106 33.85 -14.47 4.28
N PHE A 107 32.64 -14.17 4.64
CA PHE A 107 31.42 -14.46 3.85
C PHE A 107 30.96 -13.25 3.06
N GLY A 108 30.02 -13.48 2.09
CA GLY A 108 29.49 -12.43 1.23
C GLY A 108 30.48 -11.96 0.16
N THR A 109 31.50 -12.76 -0.15
CA THR A 109 32.61 -12.40 -1.04
C THR A 109 32.62 -13.15 -2.36
N GLU A 110 31.74 -14.13 -2.52
CA GLU A 110 31.70 -15.02 -3.67
C GLU A 110 30.25 -15.25 -4.15
N GLY A 111 30.13 -15.67 -5.43
CA GLY A 111 28.87 -16.09 -6.04
C GLY A 111 27.94 -14.93 -6.44
N ALA A 112 27.56 -14.88 -7.71
CA ALA A 112 26.58 -13.93 -8.24
C ALA A 112 25.14 -14.26 -7.85
N ASN A 113 24.89 -15.53 -7.53
CA ASN A 113 23.60 -16.04 -7.07
C ASN A 113 23.70 -16.54 -5.64
N TRP A 114 22.57 -16.70 -4.97
CA TRP A 114 22.53 -17.33 -3.65
C TRP A 114 23.05 -18.76 -3.69
N TYR A 115 24.00 -19.10 -2.84
CA TYR A 115 24.59 -20.42 -2.74
C TYR A 115 25.14 -20.65 -1.32
N TRP A 116 25.55 -21.90 -1.03
CA TRP A 116 26.13 -22.27 0.24
C TRP A 116 27.69 -22.11 0.19
N GLN A 117 28.19 -21.01 0.73
CA GLN A 117 29.63 -20.77 0.86
C GLN A 117 30.20 -21.63 1.99
N SER A 118 31.30 -22.34 1.74
CA SER A 118 31.94 -23.15 2.77
C SER A 118 32.61 -22.28 3.84
N GLY A 119 32.29 -22.52 5.09
CA GLY A 119 32.96 -21.97 6.26
C GLY A 119 34.12 -22.86 6.80
N GLY A 120 34.41 -23.97 6.10
CA GLY A 120 35.35 -24.97 6.56
C GLY A 120 34.84 -25.82 7.73
N THR A 121 35.75 -26.34 8.53
CA THR A 121 35.41 -27.15 9.72
C THR A 121 35.49 -26.31 10.98
N VAL A 122 34.49 -26.51 11.86
CA VAL A 122 34.38 -25.81 13.14
C VAL A 122 34.21 -26.83 14.27
N LYS A 123 34.89 -26.59 15.39
CA LYS A 123 34.87 -27.48 16.56
C LYS A 123 33.85 -26.94 17.57
N ILE A 124 32.77 -27.68 17.79
CA ILE A 124 31.77 -27.39 18.80
C ILE A 124 32.11 -28.08 20.10
N THR A 125 32.45 -27.31 21.13
CA THR A 125 32.90 -27.80 22.43
C THR A 125 31.79 -27.83 23.48
N SER A 126 30.73 -27.06 23.27
CA SER A 126 29.48 -27.06 24.06
C SER A 126 28.29 -27.15 23.15
N GLN A 127 27.28 -27.98 23.49
CA GLN A 127 26.05 -28.07 22.73
C GLN A 127 25.35 -26.72 22.72
N LYS A 128 25.29 -26.01 23.83
CA LYS A 128 24.72 -24.67 23.94
C LYS A 128 25.80 -23.64 23.60
N THR A 129 25.59 -22.90 22.52
CA THR A 129 26.61 -22.04 21.94
C THR A 129 25.97 -20.79 21.31
N THR A 130 26.61 -19.65 21.49
CA THR A 130 26.20 -18.40 20.85
C THR A 130 26.78 -18.31 19.44
N LEU A 131 25.94 -17.94 18.46
CA LEU A 131 26.35 -17.56 17.12
C LEU A 131 26.26 -16.04 16.98
N LYS A 132 27.22 -15.44 16.24
CA LYS A 132 27.21 -14.01 15.91
C LYS A 132 27.43 -13.81 14.42
N LEU A 133 26.68 -12.89 13.82
CA LEU A 133 26.97 -12.31 12.51
C LEU A 133 27.59 -10.94 12.72
N ILE A 134 28.78 -10.73 12.17
CA ILE A 134 29.60 -9.54 12.36
C ILE A 134 29.75 -8.84 11.01
N ASP A 135 29.11 -7.69 10.85
CA ASP A 135 29.26 -6.87 9.64
C ASP A 135 30.65 -6.23 9.60
N LEU A 136 31.29 -6.25 8.43
CA LEU A 136 32.66 -5.72 8.26
C LEU A 136 32.71 -4.42 7.45
N THR A 137 31.58 -4.00 6.85
CA THR A 137 31.63 -2.93 5.85
C THR A 137 30.48 -1.93 5.91
N GLY A 138 29.29 -2.34 6.36
CA GLY A 138 28.06 -1.55 6.26
C GLY A 138 27.46 -1.49 4.85
N PHE A 139 27.97 -2.31 3.91
CA PHE A 139 27.54 -2.30 2.52
C PHE A 139 26.77 -3.55 2.14
N ASN A 140 25.64 -3.78 2.82
CA ASN A 140 24.64 -4.79 2.46
C ASN A 140 25.14 -6.23 2.47
N GLY A 141 25.96 -6.61 3.45
CA GLY A 141 26.28 -8.00 3.74
C GLY A 141 24.97 -8.80 3.95
N ARG A 142 24.87 -10.01 3.36
CA ARG A 142 23.63 -10.79 3.33
C ARG A 142 23.89 -12.20 3.83
N CYS A 143 23.18 -12.57 4.89
CA CYS A 143 23.17 -13.92 5.43
C CYS A 143 21.75 -14.44 5.47
N ASP A 144 21.50 -15.56 4.80
CA ASP A 144 20.21 -16.22 4.76
C ASP A 144 20.13 -17.34 5.81
N ALA A 145 21.08 -18.25 5.82
CA ALA A 145 21.10 -19.36 6.77
C ALA A 145 22.53 -19.90 7.02
N LEU A 146 22.69 -20.53 8.17
CA LEU A 146 23.88 -21.29 8.55
C LEU A 146 23.50 -22.76 8.68
N TYR A 147 24.23 -23.63 8.01
CA TYR A 147 24.04 -25.08 8.10
C TYR A 147 25.29 -25.75 8.62
N PHE A 148 25.14 -26.51 9.67
CA PHE A 148 26.20 -27.31 10.31
C PHE A 148 25.89 -28.79 10.13
N THR A 149 26.84 -29.56 9.61
CA THR A 149 26.69 -31.02 9.43
C THR A 149 28.01 -31.73 9.76
N LYS A 150 27.92 -32.97 10.30
CA LYS A 150 29.09 -33.82 10.51
C LYS A 150 29.51 -34.57 9.25
N ASP A 151 28.67 -34.60 8.22
CA ASP A 151 28.96 -35.26 6.94
C ASP A 151 29.51 -34.22 5.96
N SER A 152 30.74 -34.37 5.53
CA SER A 152 31.39 -33.48 4.54
C SER A 152 30.74 -33.51 3.14
N LYS A 153 29.93 -34.53 2.85
CA LYS A 153 29.23 -34.67 1.58
C LYS A 153 27.80 -34.13 1.61
N ASP A 154 27.30 -33.77 2.80
CA ASP A 154 25.94 -33.26 2.98
C ASP A 154 25.91 -31.75 2.67
N ILE A 155 25.79 -31.40 1.40
CA ILE A 155 25.67 -30.03 0.90
C ILE A 155 24.20 -29.74 0.60
N PRO A 156 23.60 -28.70 1.23
CA PRO A 156 22.18 -28.40 1.03
C PRO A 156 21.88 -27.95 -0.40
N PRO A 157 20.66 -28.22 -0.91
CA PRO A 157 20.18 -27.66 -2.17
C PRO A 157 20.20 -26.14 -2.19
N THR A 158 20.42 -25.53 -3.35
CA THR A 158 20.57 -24.08 -3.49
C THR A 158 19.28 -23.34 -3.84
N THR A 159 18.33 -24.00 -4.51
CA THR A 159 17.13 -23.33 -5.07
C THR A 159 15.94 -24.26 -5.16
N GLY A 160 14.76 -23.67 -5.40
CA GLY A 160 13.53 -24.35 -5.80
C GLY A 160 12.94 -25.29 -4.75
N GLN A 161 12.15 -26.26 -5.22
CA GLN A 161 11.42 -27.21 -4.35
C GLN A 161 12.36 -28.03 -3.46
N ALA A 162 13.55 -28.39 -3.96
CA ALA A 162 14.54 -29.14 -3.19
C ALA A 162 15.02 -28.36 -1.96
N LEU A 163 15.30 -27.05 -2.09
CA LEU A 163 15.67 -26.19 -0.97
C LEU A 163 14.48 -26.05 0.01
N PHE A 164 13.27 -25.86 -0.50
CA PHE A 164 12.07 -25.77 0.35
C PHE A 164 11.89 -27.03 1.21
N GLU A 165 11.99 -28.23 0.60
CA GLU A 165 11.84 -29.48 1.34
C GLU A 165 13.00 -29.76 2.30
N PHE A 166 14.22 -29.37 1.93
CA PHE A 166 15.38 -29.41 2.83
C PHE A 166 15.12 -28.58 4.08
N ARG A 167 14.76 -27.30 3.94
CA ARG A 167 14.45 -26.40 5.06
C ARG A 167 13.31 -26.94 5.91
N ARG A 168 12.22 -27.35 5.28
CA ARG A 168 11.06 -27.89 5.99
C ARG A 168 11.47 -29.08 6.89
N LYS A 169 12.28 -30.00 6.38
CA LYS A 169 12.78 -31.17 7.14
C LYS A 169 13.77 -30.76 8.23
N ALA A 170 14.77 -29.94 7.91
CA ALA A 170 15.81 -29.53 8.85
C ALA A 170 15.23 -28.70 10.03
N LEU A 171 14.26 -27.83 9.75
CA LEU A 171 13.53 -27.05 10.76
C LEU A 171 12.37 -27.81 11.42
N LYS A 172 12.14 -29.08 11.03
CA LYS A 172 11.03 -29.91 11.52
C LYS A 172 9.65 -29.27 11.34
N LEU A 173 9.48 -28.48 10.27
CA LEU A 173 8.21 -27.84 9.97
C LEU A 173 7.20 -28.88 9.43
N PRO A 174 5.93 -28.79 9.81
CA PRO A 174 4.91 -29.73 9.36
C PRO A 174 4.69 -29.64 7.85
N SER A 175 4.35 -30.77 7.21
CA SER A 175 4.00 -30.80 5.78
C SER A 175 2.68 -30.06 5.48
N ILE A 176 1.76 -30.08 6.45
CA ILE A 176 0.52 -29.30 6.42
C ILE A 176 0.62 -28.28 7.54
N PRO A 177 0.65 -26.97 7.23
CA PRO A 177 0.75 -25.92 8.26
C PRO A 177 -0.44 -25.93 9.22
N PRO A 178 -0.24 -25.57 10.51
CA PRO A 178 -1.34 -25.32 11.43
C PRO A 178 -2.34 -24.32 10.84
N THR A 179 -3.64 -24.65 10.90
CA THR A 179 -4.67 -23.86 10.23
C THR A 179 -5.37 -22.91 11.20
N LYS A 180 -5.43 -21.64 10.84
CA LYS A 180 -6.32 -20.62 11.39
C LYS A 180 -7.54 -20.50 10.47
N ASN A 181 -8.74 -20.58 11.00
CA ASN A 181 -9.99 -20.58 10.23
C ASN A 181 -11.03 -19.62 10.82
N GLY A 182 -12.21 -19.58 10.19
CA GLY A 182 -13.34 -18.75 10.63
C GLY A 182 -13.26 -17.30 10.21
N TYR A 183 -12.45 -16.98 9.19
CA TYR A 183 -12.42 -15.64 8.60
C TYR A 183 -13.44 -15.49 7.49
N ASP A 184 -14.21 -14.40 7.54
CA ASP A 184 -15.11 -14.00 6.45
C ASP A 184 -14.31 -13.42 5.29
N LEU A 185 -13.24 -12.67 5.61
CA LEU A 185 -12.34 -12.07 4.62
C LEU A 185 -10.87 -12.24 5.05
N VAL A 186 -10.05 -12.75 4.15
CA VAL A 186 -8.59 -12.79 4.28
C VAL A 186 -7.99 -11.75 3.36
N VAL A 187 -7.34 -10.74 3.91
CA VAL A 187 -6.67 -9.66 3.18
C VAL A 187 -5.17 -9.88 3.19
N ILE A 188 -4.56 -9.96 2.01
CA ILE A 188 -3.12 -10.17 1.86
C ILE A 188 -2.47 -8.91 1.30
N GLY A 189 -1.56 -8.33 2.09
CA GLY A 189 -0.88 -7.05 1.83
C GLY A 189 -1.41 -5.92 2.70
N GLY A 190 -0.59 -5.46 3.67
CA GLY A 190 -0.90 -4.39 4.63
C GLY A 190 -0.52 -2.98 4.14
N GLY A 191 -0.52 -2.74 2.82
CA GLY A 191 -0.44 -1.40 2.25
C GLY A 191 -1.74 -0.60 2.49
N TYR A 192 -1.81 0.64 1.98
CA TYR A 192 -3.01 1.49 2.13
C TYR A 192 -4.31 0.78 1.72
N SER A 193 -4.29 0.01 0.63
CA SER A 193 -5.46 -0.72 0.13
C SER A 193 -5.92 -1.83 1.09
N GLY A 194 -5.00 -2.71 1.51
CA GLY A 194 -5.36 -3.82 2.38
C GLY A 194 -5.71 -3.38 3.80
N THR A 195 -5.00 -2.40 4.35
CA THR A 195 -5.33 -1.80 5.64
C THR A 195 -6.75 -1.23 5.63
N SER A 196 -7.11 -0.46 4.60
CA SER A 196 -8.48 0.08 4.47
C SER A 196 -9.52 -1.01 4.25
N ALA A 197 -9.21 -2.08 3.47
CA ALA A 197 -10.13 -3.18 3.24
C ALA A 197 -10.43 -3.94 4.54
N ALA A 198 -9.40 -4.23 5.34
CA ALA A 198 -9.53 -4.90 6.62
C ALA A 198 -10.37 -4.07 7.62
N ILE A 199 -10.05 -2.78 7.79
CA ILE A 199 -10.81 -1.88 8.67
C ILE A 199 -12.27 -1.76 8.21
N SER A 200 -12.50 -1.53 6.92
CA SER A 200 -13.86 -1.39 6.38
C SER A 200 -14.69 -2.66 6.58
N ALA A 201 -14.12 -3.84 6.31
CA ALA A 201 -14.79 -5.12 6.51
C ALA A 201 -15.10 -5.38 7.99
N ALA A 202 -14.14 -5.16 8.88
CA ALA A 202 -14.30 -5.33 10.33
C ALA A 202 -15.39 -4.41 10.89
N ARG A 203 -15.42 -3.15 10.47
CA ARG A 203 -16.47 -2.19 10.84
C ARG A 203 -17.87 -2.61 10.35
N HIS A 204 -17.95 -3.41 9.29
CA HIS A 204 -19.23 -4.00 8.85
C HIS A 204 -19.54 -5.35 9.53
N GLY A 205 -18.74 -5.75 10.56
CA GLY A 205 -19.03 -6.90 11.40
C GLY A 205 -18.39 -8.21 10.95
N LEU A 206 -17.57 -8.20 9.89
CA LEU A 206 -16.82 -9.36 9.41
C LEU A 206 -15.64 -9.70 10.31
N LYS A 207 -15.31 -11.00 10.46
CA LYS A 207 -14.03 -11.45 11.01
C LYS A 207 -12.97 -11.47 9.91
N VAL A 208 -11.87 -10.74 10.13
CA VAL A 208 -10.86 -10.46 9.10
C VAL A 208 -9.48 -10.96 9.54
N ALA A 209 -8.74 -11.62 8.63
CA ALA A 209 -7.30 -11.78 8.76
C ALA A 209 -6.61 -10.75 7.86
N LEU A 210 -5.69 -9.93 8.41
CA LEU A 210 -4.82 -9.05 7.64
C LEU A 210 -3.39 -9.57 7.72
N ILE A 211 -2.86 -10.03 6.58
CA ILE A 211 -1.53 -10.63 6.45
C ILE A 211 -0.59 -9.63 5.80
N HIS A 212 0.56 -9.37 6.41
CA HIS A 212 1.58 -8.47 5.88
C HIS A 212 2.99 -9.02 6.07
N ASP A 213 3.78 -8.99 5.02
CA ASP A 213 5.12 -9.57 4.92
C ASP A 213 6.20 -8.84 5.71
N ARG A 214 5.92 -7.65 6.21
CA ARG A 214 6.85 -6.78 6.95
C ARG A 214 6.33 -6.42 8.33
N ALA A 215 7.21 -5.86 9.16
CA ALA A 215 6.87 -5.41 10.51
C ALA A 215 5.97 -4.16 10.52
N ILE A 216 5.94 -3.39 9.42
CA ILE A 216 5.36 -2.04 9.36
C ILE A 216 4.30 -1.97 8.28
N LEU A 217 3.09 -1.54 8.65
CA LEU A 217 1.98 -1.31 7.72
C LEU A 217 2.20 -0.05 6.86
N GLY A 218 1.53 0.01 5.71
CA GLY A 218 1.53 1.19 4.83
C GLY A 218 2.12 0.94 3.44
N GLY A 219 2.90 -0.13 3.26
CA GLY A 219 3.54 -0.43 1.97
C GLY A 219 4.49 0.68 1.53
N ASN A 220 4.31 1.23 0.33
CA ASN A 220 5.15 2.34 -0.13
C ASN A 220 5.00 3.62 0.72
N GLY A 221 3.89 3.78 1.45
CA GLY A 221 3.64 4.89 2.36
C GLY A 221 4.00 4.57 3.81
N SER A 222 5.08 3.84 4.04
CA SER A 222 5.70 3.56 5.33
C SER A 222 7.06 4.23 5.45
N SER A 223 7.64 4.26 6.64
CA SER A 223 9.01 4.74 6.86
C SER A 223 10.08 3.92 6.14
N GLU A 224 9.76 2.68 5.72
CA GLU A 224 10.68 1.81 4.99
C GLU A 224 10.89 2.24 3.52
N VAL A 225 9.89 2.86 2.90
CA VAL A 225 9.96 3.28 1.48
C VAL A 225 9.86 4.80 1.33
N GLN A 226 9.22 5.48 2.27
CA GLN A 226 9.11 6.93 2.40
C GLN A 226 8.50 7.65 1.18
N VAL A 227 7.52 7.04 0.51
CA VAL A 227 6.70 7.73 -0.49
C VAL A 227 5.47 8.32 0.21
N TRP A 228 5.33 9.64 0.21
CA TRP A 228 4.16 10.28 0.79
C TRP A 228 2.86 9.89 0.07
N ALA A 229 1.77 9.68 0.82
CA ALA A 229 0.52 9.21 0.25
C ALA A 229 -0.19 10.34 -0.52
N MET A 230 -0.25 10.18 -1.84
CA MET A 230 -0.93 11.10 -2.75
C MET A 230 -2.33 10.63 -3.11
N GLY A 231 -3.11 11.54 -3.71
CA GLY A 231 -4.50 11.36 -4.08
C GLY A 231 -5.45 12.14 -3.17
N GLY A 232 -6.55 12.66 -3.74
CA GLY A 232 -7.62 13.29 -2.97
C GLY A 232 -8.55 12.24 -2.39
N THR A 233 -9.01 12.47 -1.17
CA THR A 233 -10.02 11.67 -0.48
C THR A 233 -11.27 12.49 -0.27
N GLN A 234 -12.42 11.83 -0.08
CA GLN A 234 -13.68 12.50 0.23
C GLN A 234 -14.12 13.47 -0.87
N LEU A 235 -13.93 13.05 -2.12
CA LEU A 235 -14.26 13.81 -3.34
C LEU A 235 -15.22 13.03 -4.23
N GLY A 236 -15.83 13.74 -5.18
CA GLY A 236 -16.67 13.12 -6.20
C GLY A 236 -18.04 12.63 -5.65
N LYS A 237 -18.51 11.51 -6.20
CA LYS A 237 -19.87 11.00 -5.97
C LYS A 237 -20.10 10.55 -4.52
N PHE A 238 -19.06 10.04 -3.85
CA PHE A 238 -19.14 9.46 -2.50
C PHE A 238 -18.21 10.21 -1.53
N PRO A 239 -18.67 11.30 -0.92
CA PRO A 239 -17.83 12.20 -0.12
C PRO A 239 -17.35 11.61 1.21
N HIS A 240 -17.77 10.42 1.57
CA HIS A 240 -17.29 9.70 2.75
C HIS A 240 -16.18 8.69 2.46
N LEU A 241 -15.94 8.36 1.17
CA LEU A 241 -14.82 7.50 0.82
C LEU A 241 -13.49 8.20 1.09
N GLY A 242 -12.59 7.51 1.77
CA GLY A 242 -11.31 8.01 2.22
C GLY A 242 -11.29 8.52 3.66
N GLU A 243 -12.42 8.49 4.40
CA GLU A 243 -12.41 8.75 5.84
C GLU A 243 -11.53 7.74 6.58
N ILE A 244 -11.64 6.44 6.26
CA ILE A 244 -10.78 5.39 6.84
C ILE A 244 -9.31 5.65 6.49
N VAL A 245 -9.00 5.93 5.22
CA VAL A 245 -7.65 6.27 4.77
C VAL A 245 -7.06 7.41 5.60
N ASN A 246 -7.85 8.45 5.85
CA ASN A 246 -7.40 9.64 6.58
C ASN A 246 -7.10 9.35 8.07
N GLU A 247 -7.67 8.29 8.65
CA GLU A 247 -7.40 7.93 10.05
C GLU A 247 -5.95 7.50 10.29
N PHE A 248 -5.29 6.91 9.27
CA PHE A 248 -3.94 6.37 9.38
C PHE A 248 -2.92 6.93 8.36
N SER A 249 -3.33 7.86 7.50
CA SER A 249 -2.44 8.47 6.50
C SER A 249 -1.26 9.20 7.15
N ASP A 250 -0.14 9.20 6.42
CA ASP A 250 1.05 9.97 6.76
C ASP A 250 0.80 11.50 6.77
N PHE A 251 1.76 12.23 7.33
CA PHE A 251 1.81 13.70 7.32
C PHE A 251 2.89 14.23 6.41
N SER A 252 3.66 13.35 5.78
CA SER A 252 4.76 13.76 4.93
C SER A 252 4.29 14.63 3.77
N ARG A 253 5.17 15.52 3.34
CA ARG A 253 4.99 16.39 2.17
C ARG A 253 6.09 16.19 1.14
N ASP A 254 6.95 15.21 1.39
CA ASP A 254 8.13 14.90 0.61
C ASP A 254 8.27 13.39 0.35
N SER A 255 9.06 13.03 -0.66
CA SER A 255 9.50 11.68 -0.98
C SER A 255 10.97 11.71 -1.39
N PRO A 256 11.89 11.26 -0.54
CA PRO A 256 11.65 10.77 0.82
C PRO A 256 11.31 11.90 1.80
N GLY A 257 10.49 11.58 2.81
CA GLY A 257 10.26 12.39 3.98
C GLY A 257 11.14 11.97 5.15
N LEU A 258 10.78 12.35 6.38
CA LEU A 258 11.37 11.80 7.60
C LEU A 258 10.55 10.58 8.07
N ALA A 259 11.21 9.60 8.70
CA ALA A 259 10.54 8.38 9.16
C ALA A 259 9.30 8.66 10.02
N ASP A 260 9.40 9.59 10.97
CA ASP A 260 8.32 9.95 11.90
C ASP A 260 7.07 10.52 11.21
N GLU A 261 7.25 11.13 10.02
CA GLU A 261 6.12 11.70 9.27
C GLU A 261 5.19 10.63 8.70
N PHE A 262 5.67 9.37 8.58
CA PHE A 262 4.90 8.25 8.07
C PHE A 262 4.00 7.61 9.12
N VAL A 263 4.15 7.94 10.40
CA VAL A 263 3.29 7.55 11.52
C VAL A 263 2.94 6.06 11.55
N ASP A 264 3.94 5.20 11.42
CA ASP A 264 3.75 3.76 11.29
C ASP A 264 3.02 3.15 12.48
N ASP A 265 3.36 3.57 13.70
CA ASP A 265 2.67 3.15 14.94
C ASP A 265 1.18 3.48 14.93
N LEU A 266 0.79 4.60 14.29
CA LEU A 266 -0.62 4.93 14.18
C LEU A 266 -1.35 3.98 13.26
N LYS A 267 -0.74 3.56 12.13
CA LYS A 267 -1.34 2.60 11.20
C LYS A 267 -1.67 1.30 11.94
N GLU A 268 -0.70 0.78 12.69
CA GLU A 268 -0.88 -0.42 13.51
C GLU A 268 -1.91 -0.22 14.61
N LYS A 269 -1.86 0.91 15.33
CA LYS A 269 -2.82 1.24 16.39
C LYS A 269 -4.26 1.29 15.86
N VAL A 270 -4.50 1.90 14.69
CA VAL A 270 -5.84 1.97 14.08
C VAL A 270 -6.34 0.57 13.72
N VAL A 271 -5.49 -0.27 13.13
CA VAL A 271 -5.86 -1.66 12.80
C VAL A 271 -6.17 -2.47 14.06
N ARG A 272 -5.30 -2.41 15.08
CA ARG A 272 -5.48 -3.16 16.34
C ARG A 272 -6.66 -2.67 17.18
N SER A 273 -7.16 -1.46 16.93
CA SER A 273 -8.38 -0.97 17.57
C SER A 273 -9.67 -1.60 17.04
N GLU A 274 -9.60 -2.31 15.91
CA GLU A 274 -10.73 -3.04 15.35
C GLU A 274 -10.66 -4.51 15.81
N GLU A 275 -11.43 -4.86 16.85
CA GLU A 275 -11.43 -6.18 17.53
C GLU A 275 -11.65 -7.39 16.62
N LYS A 276 -12.22 -7.17 15.43
CA LYS A 276 -12.50 -8.22 14.46
C LYS A 276 -11.37 -8.46 13.45
N ILE A 277 -10.22 -7.77 13.61
CA ILE A 277 -9.04 -7.98 12.77
C ILE A 277 -8.00 -8.78 13.55
N ASP A 278 -7.67 -9.96 13.05
CA ASP A 278 -6.45 -10.67 13.43
C ASP A 278 -5.32 -10.19 12.52
N LEU A 279 -4.35 -9.44 13.06
CA LEU A 279 -3.23 -8.85 12.34
C LEU A 279 -2.01 -9.76 12.40
N TYR A 280 -1.55 -10.22 11.23
CA TYR A 280 -0.36 -11.04 11.01
C TYR A 280 0.73 -10.19 10.36
N LEU A 281 1.54 -9.46 11.15
CA LEU A 281 2.76 -8.81 10.67
C LEU A 281 3.89 -9.83 10.51
N ASN A 282 4.86 -9.53 9.66
CA ASN A 282 5.97 -10.43 9.32
C ASN A 282 5.51 -11.79 8.77
N HIS A 283 4.36 -11.83 8.10
CA HIS A 283 3.84 -13.06 7.50
C HIS A 283 3.74 -12.91 5.98
N PHE A 284 4.57 -13.65 5.26
CA PHE A 284 4.56 -13.67 3.80
C PHE A 284 3.71 -14.84 3.29
N ALA A 285 2.63 -14.54 2.56
CA ALA A 285 1.79 -15.55 1.93
C ALA A 285 2.49 -16.10 0.68
N PHE A 286 3.04 -17.31 0.78
CA PHE A 286 3.88 -17.91 -0.25
C PHE A 286 3.15 -18.93 -1.14
N ARG A 287 1.98 -19.42 -0.71
CA ARG A 287 1.17 -20.41 -1.45
C ARG A 287 -0.31 -20.12 -1.30
N THR A 288 -1.05 -20.25 -2.40
CA THR A 288 -2.50 -20.16 -2.44
C THR A 288 -3.06 -21.56 -2.72
N ASN A 289 -3.92 -22.06 -1.84
CA ASN A 289 -4.59 -23.36 -1.97
C ASN A 289 -5.96 -23.14 -2.58
N THR A 290 -6.24 -23.77 -3.72
CA THR A 290 -7.47 -23.59 -4.49
C THR A 290 -8.17 -24.91 -4.71
N LYS A 291 -9.49 -24.85 -4.78
CA LYS A 291 -10.34 -25.92 -5.28
C LYS A 291 -11.23 -25.34 -6.37
N GLU A 292 -11.11 -25.87 -7.58
CA GLU A 292 -11.76 -25.28 -8.75
C GLU A 292 -11.39 -23.80 -8.91
N ASN A 293 -12.38 -22.92 -8.99
CA ASN A 293 -12.22 -21.47 -9.12
C ASN A 293 -12.40 -20.73 -7.79
N LEU A 294 -12.13 -21.40 -6.66
CA LEU A 294 -12.24 -20.83 -5.31
C LEU A 294 -10.91 -20.97 -4.58
N ILE A 295 -10.52 -19.93 -3.88
CA ILE A 295 -9.43 -19.99 -2.90
C ILE A 295 -10.02 -20.54 -1.60
N GLU A 296 -9.39 -21.57 -1.03
CA GLU A 296 -9.76 -22.12 0.28
C GLU A 296 -8.90 -21.54 1.40
N SER A 297 -7.60 -21.32 1.11
CA SER A 297 -6.65 -20.81 2.11
C SER A 297 -5.39 -20.26 1.47
N VAL A 298 -4.60 -19.54 2.26
CA VAL A 298 -3.22 -19.19 1.94
C VAL A 298 -2.28 -19.76 2.99
N ASP A 299 -1.11 -20.24 2.57
CA ASP A 299 -0.03 -20.64 3.48
C ASP A 299 0.95 -19.48 3.58
N ALA A 300 1.24 -19.05 4.79
CA ALA A 300 2.14 -17.97 5.10
C ALA A 300 3.32 -18.46 5.94
N VAL A 301 4.49 -17.84 5.73
CA VAL A 301 5.67 -18.03 6.56
C VAL A 301 5.88 -16.78 7.41
N ASP A 302 6.10 -16.97 8.69
CA ASP A 302 6.60 -15.91 9.57
C ASP A 302 8.06 -15.60 9.17
N THR A 303 8.30 -14.39 8.69
CA THR A 303 9.60 -13.94 8.17
C THR A 303 10.64 -13.70 9.26
N THR A 304 10.30 -13.96 10.51
CA THR A 304 11.17 -13.79 11.68
C THR A 304 11.47 -15.08 12.42
N THR A 305 10.67 -16.12 12.19
CA THR A 305 10.83 -17.42 12.88
C THR A 305 10.90 -18.60 11.90
N GLY A 306 10.53 -18.39 10.62
CA GLY A 306 10.39 -19.46 9.63
C GLY A 306 9.17 -20.36 9.82
N ALA A 307 8.33 -20.11 10.83
CA ALA A 307 7.15 -20.94 11.12
C ALA A 307 6.07 -20.78 10.03
N PHE A 308 5.41 -21.89 9.70
CA PHE A 308 4.33 -21.89 8.72
C PHE A 308 2.95 -21.81 9.39
N THR A 309 2.05 -21.03 8.79
CA THR A 309 0.64 -20.94 9.21
C THR A 309 -0.25 -20.96 7.96
N ARG A 310 -1.30 -21.78 7.98
CA ARG A 310 -2.38 -21.76 6.99
C ARG A 310 -3.51 -20.86 7.47
N ILE A 311 -3.98 -19.96 6.62
CA ILE A 311 -5.08 -19.05 6.93
C ILE A 311 -6.20 -19.30 5.94
N ALA A 312 -7.32 -19.85 6.43
CA ALA A 312 -8.49 -20.21 5.66
C ALA A 312 -9.61 -19.19 5.83
N GLY A 313 -10.36 -18.92 4.77
CA GLY A 313 -11.47 -17.97 4.79
C GLY A 313 -12.46 -18.17 3.65
N THR A 314 -13.56 -17.41 3.70
CA THR A 314 -14.60 -17.48 2.68
C THR A 314 -14.28 -16.60 1.47
N LEU A 315 -13.83 -15.38 1.73
CA LEU A 315 -13.44 -14.39 0.72
C LEU A 315 -11.98 -13.99 0.89
N PHE A 316 -11.34 -13.64 -0.21
CA PHE A 316 -9.94 -13.21 -0.23
C PHE A 316 -9.81 -11.86 -0.94
N CYS A 317 -8.84 -11.05 -0.51
CA CYS A 317 -8.50 -9.79 -1.15
C CYS A 317 -6.99 -9.72 -1.42
N ASP A 318 -6.60 -9.73 -2.69
CA ASP A 318 -5.23 -9.47 -3.10
C ASP A 318 -4.94 -7.97 -3.05
N SER A 319 -4.17 -7.57 -2.06
CA SER A 319 -3.64 -6.21 -1.86
C SER A 319 -2.10 -6.21 -1.81
N THR A 320 -1.46 -7.27 -2.35
CA THR A 320 0.00 -7.44 -2.36
C THR A 320 0.72 -6.40 -3.22
N GLY A 321 -0.02 -5.69 -4.06
CA GLY A 321 0.52 -4.75 -5.05
C GLY A 321 1.18 -5.44 -6.25
N HIS A 322 1.43 -6.74 -6.17
CA HIS A 322 2.01 -7.59 -7.23
C HIS A 322 1.01 -8.58 -7.81
N GLY A 323 -0.22 -8.64 -7.32
CA GLY A 323 -1.21 -9.64 -7.73
C GLY A 323 -0.75 -11.07 -7.45
N THR A 324 -0.04 -11.28 -6.34
CA THR A 324 0.63 -12.53 -6.02
C THR A 324 -0.37 -13.65 -5.78
N ILE A 325 -1.40 -13.36 -4.97
CA ILE A 325 -2.41 -14.36 -4.60
C ILE A 325 -3.28 -14.72 -5.79
N GLY A 326 -3.70 -13.71 -6.57
CA GLY A 326 -4.46 -13.96 -7.79
C GLY A 326 -3.69 -14.81 -8.80
N ALA A 327 -2.41 -14.49 -9.05
CA ALA A 327 -1.57 -15.28 -9.96
C ALA A 327 -1.38 -16.71 -9.46
N GLN A 328 -1.14 -16.94 -8.18
CA GLN A 328 -1.02 -18.28 -7.60
C GLN A 328 -2.34 -19.07 -7.63
N ALA A 329 -3.48 -18.37 -7.55
CA ALA A 329 -4.81 -18.96 -7.67
C ALA A 329 -5.22 -19.26 -9.12
N GLY A 330 -4.42 -18.88 -10.12
CA GLY A 330 -4.77 -19.03 -11.55
C GLY A 330 -5.69 -17.93 -12.08
N ALA A 331 -5.75 -16.76 -11.44
CA ALA A 331 -6.47 -15.63 -11.98
C ALA A 331 -5.83 -15.11 -13.26
N GLU A 332 -6.66 -14.76 -14.24
CA GLU A 332 -6.17 -14.06 -15.44
C GLU A 332 -5.58 -12.71 -15.07
N PHE A 333 -4.43 -12.35 -15.61
CA PHE A 333 -3.79 -11.06 -15.38
C PHE A 333 -3.10 -10.49 -16.62
N MET A 334 -2.80 -9.22 -16.58
CA MET A 334 -1.96 -8.50 -17.53
C MET A 334 -0.67 -8.09 -16.83
N MET A 335 0.45 -8.19 -17.52
CA MET A 335 1.75 -7.71 -17.05
C MET A 335 2.63 -7.39 -18.26
N ALA A 336 3.36 -6.28 -18.20
CA ALA A 336 4.43 -6.00 -19.14
C ALA A 336 5.74 -6.52 -18.54
N GLU A 337 6.46 -7.36 -19.26
CA GLU A 337 7.77 -7.86 -18.81
C GLU A 337 8.88 -6.84 -19.06
N LYS A 338 8.67 -5.94 -20.03
CA LYS A 338 9.59 -4.87 -20.39
C LYS A 338 8.82 -3.58 -20.65
N GLY A 339 9.52 -2.45 -20.53
CA GLY A 339 8.97 -1.14 -20.81
C GLY A 339 7.90 -0.68 -19.78
N HIS A 340 7.77 -1.37 -18.65
CA HIS A 340 6.92 -0.97 -17.53
C HIS A 340 7.53 0.18 -16.72
N MET A 341 6.78 0.76 -15.79
CA MET A 341 7.35 1.70 -14.81
C MET A 341 8.28 0.95 -13.86
N GLY A 342 9.40 1.55 -13.52
CA GLY A 342 10.45 0.92 -12.73
C GLY A 342 10.14 0.87 -11.23
N MET A 343 11.20 0.58 -10.48
CA MET A 343 11.23 0.54 -9.02
C MET A 343 12.15 1.64 -8.49
N SER A 344 11.66 2.44 -7.54
CA SER A 344 12.46 3.49 -6.91
C SER A 344 13.15 2.98 -5.65
N ASN A 345 14.42 3.38 -5.48
CA ASN A 345 15.16 3.28 -4.22
C ASN A 345 15.67 4.69 -3.87
N MET A 346 14.86 5.43 -3.14
CA MET A 346 15.15 6.82 -2.75
C MET A 346 16.20 6.87 -1.66
N TRP A 347 16.85 8.02 -1.52
CA TRP A 347 17.86 8.25 -0.50
C TRP A 347 17.99 9.72 -0.14
N SER A 348 18.66 10.01 0.98
CA SER A 348 18.86 11.38 1.45
C SER A 348 20.20 11.55 2.14
N ILE A 349 20.73 12.79 2.09
CA ILE A 349 21.97 13.20 2.73
C ILE A 349 21.76 14.44 3.57
N LYS A 350 22.62 14.61 4.55
CA LYS A 350 22.75 15.84 5.37
C LYS A 350 24.19 16.31 5.28
N ASP A 351 24.37 17.61 5.14
CA ASP A 351 25.66 18.23 5.40
C ASP A 351 25.82 18.40 6.93
N THR A 352 26.89 17.86 7.46
CA THR A 352 27.21 17.90 8.91
C THR A 352 28.04 19.10 9.29
N GLY A 353 28.62 19.82 8.30
CA GLY A 353 29.60 20.89 8.54
C GLY A 353 30.99 20.38 8.92
N GLU A 354 31.18 19.08 9.09
CA GLU A 354 32.44 18.44 9.46
C GLU A 354 32.86 17.43 8.39
N LYS A 355 34.18 17.30 8.17
CA LYS A 355 34.70 16.30 7.24
C LYS A 355 34.38 14.91 7.75
N ILE A 356 33.65 14.12 6.92
CA ILE A 356 33.35 12.70 7.17
C ILE A 356 34.10 11.86 6.15
N GLU A 357 34.89 10.91 6.60
CA GLU A 357 35.55 9.98 5.72
C GLU A 357 34.56 9.04 5.03
N TRP A 358 34.82 8.73 3.76
CA TRP A 358 34.04 7.79 2.98
C TRP A 358 34.97 6.75 2.38
N PRO A 359 34.70 5.44 2.58
CA PRO A 359 35.57 4.40 2.02
C PRO A 359 35.45 4.36 0.49
N LYS A 360 36.49 3.85 -0.17
CA LYS A 360 36.44 3.63 -1.62
C LYS A 360 35.36 2.61 -1.95
N THR A 361 34.51 2.94 -2.93
CA THR A 361 33.38 2.11 -3.38
C THR A 361 33.53 1.76 -4.87
N PRO A 362 34.61 1.01 -5.28
CA PRO A 362 34.86 0.74 -6.69
C PRO A 362 33.80 -0.14 -7.35
N TRP A 363 33.00 -0.82 -6.56
CA TRP A 363 31.86 -1.65 -6.96
C TRP A 363 30.58 -0.83 -7.29
N ALA A 364 30.48 0.41 -6.83
CA ALA A 364 29.39 1.31 -7.15
C ALA A 364 29.46 1.74 -8.64
N LEU A 365 28.40 2.33 -9.18
CA LEU A 365 28.48 2.85 -10.56
C LEU A 365 29.46 4.03 -10.60
N PRO A 366 30.35 4.09 -11.60
CA PRO A 366 31.32 5.19 -11.76
C PRO A 366 30.60 6.42 -12.33
N LEU A 367 29.91 7.15 -11.46
CA LEU A 367 29.10 8.33 -11.83
C LEU A 367 29.88 9.62 -11.59
N GLY A 368 29.65 10.59 -12.48
CA GLY A 368 30.22 11.93 -12.43
C GLY A 368 29.17 13.01 -12.65
N GLU A 369 29.65 14.23 -12.87
CA GLU A 369 28.77 15.37 -13.16
C GLU A 369 27.94 15.14 -14.43
N GLY A 370 26.64 15.42 -14.35
CA GLY A 370 25.70 15.24 -15.45
C GLY A 370 25.26 13.80 -15.72
N ASP A 371 25.64 12.80 -14.89
CA ASP A 371 25.14 11.43 -15.00
C ASP A 371 23.85 11.21 -14.20
N TYR A 372 23.50 12.15 -13.34
CA TYR A 372 22.27 12.14 -12.54
C TYR A 372 21.82 13.57 -12.20
N PRO A 373 20.53 13.81 -11.85
CA PRO A 373 20.04 15.13 -11.49
C PRO A 373 20.54 15.56 -10.10
N SER A 374 20.70 16.86 -9.89
CA SER A 374 21.01 17.42 -8.58
C SER A 374 20.00 16.98 -7.52
N LEU A 375 20.47 16.77 -6.31
CA LEU A 375 19.60 16.47 -5.17
C LEU A 375 18.79 17.68 -4.77
N HIS A 376 17.52 17.48 -4.47
CA HIS A 376 16.60 18.55 -4.06
C HIS A 376 16.68 18.81 -2.56
N ALA A 377 16.65 20.08 -2.15
CA ALA A 377 16.49 20.42 -0.75
C ALA A 377 15.12 19.95 -0.23
N SER A 378 15.08 19.45 1.02
CA SER A 378 13.84 19.13 1.70
C SER A 378 12.97 20.38 1.90
N ARG A 379 11.65 20.20 1.97
CA ARG A 379 10.67 21.28 2.18
C ARG A 379 10.42 21.51 3.67
N GLY A 380 10.04 22.76 4.02
CA GLY A 380 9.64 23.10 5.39
C GLY A 380 10.79 23.21 6.39
N PRO A 381 10.57 22.91 7.68
CA PRO A 381 11.55 23.13 8.74
C PRO A 381 12.80 22.24 8.63
N TYR A 382 12.79 21.24 7.76
CA TYR A 382 13.85 20.26 7.56
C TYR A 382 14.79 20.59 6.40
N GLN A 383 14.93 21.86 6.04
CA GLN A 383 15.75 22.34 4.90
C GLN A 383 17.25 21.92 4.95
N LYS A 384 17.68 21.26 6.02
CA LYS A 384 19.07 20.84 6.24
C LYS A 384 19.47 19.55 5.56
N PHE A 385 18.59 18.85 4.85
CA PHE A 385 18.96 17.66 4.10
C PHE A 385 18.58 17.77 2.62
N LYS A 386 19.39 17.11 1.78
CA LYS A 386 19.14 16.96 0.34
C LYS A 386 18.65 15.55 0.06
N LYS A 387 17.79 15.39 -0.91
CA LYS A 387 17.10 14.12 -1.20
C LYS A 387 17.13 13.76 -2.67
N ALA A 388 17.30 12.48 -2.92
CA ALA A 388 17.09 11.82 -4.19
C ALA A 388 15.65 11.28 -4.22
N GLU A 389 14.81 11.94 -4.99
CA GLU A 389 13.37 11.74 -4.98
C GLU A 389 12.92 10.49 -5.76
N TRP A 390 11.63 10.34 -5.92
CA TRP A 390 10.94 9.26 -6.58
C TRP A 390 11.47 8.89 -7.97
N PHE A 391 12.14 9.80 -8.66
CA PHE A 391 12.70 9.60 -10.01
C PHE A 391 14.04 8.85 -10.02
N TRP A 392 14.61 8.49 -8.88
CA TRP A 392 15.67 7.50 -8.77
C TRP A 392 15.04 6.12 -8.91
N GLU A 393 14.85 5.70 -10.17
CA GLU A 393 14.01 4.58 -10.56
C GLU A 393 14.67 3.82 -11.71
N GLY A 394 14.76 2.48 -11.57
CA GLY A 394 15.37 1.60 -12.56
C GLY A 394 14.57 0.34 -12.81
N GLY A 395 15.05 -0.50 -13.72
CA GLY A 395 14.49 -1.82 -14.00
C GLY A 395 13.40 -1.85 -15.07
N TYR A 396 13.35 -0.88 -15.96
CA TYR A 396 12.33 -0.78 -17.03
C TYR A 396 12.28 -1.98 -17.99
N ASP A 397 13.44 -2.60 -18.25
CA ASP A 397 13.60 -3.73 -19.16
C ASP A 397 13.87 -5.06 -18.45
N LYS A 398 13.61 -5.09 -17.15
CA LYS A 398 13.72 -6.27 -16.30
C LYS A 398 12.34 -6.83 -15.99
N HIS A 399 12.27 -8.13 -15.68
CA HIS A 399 11.00 -8.73 -15.28
C HIS A 399 10.56 -8.20 -13.90
N PRO A 400 9.34 -7.60 -13.78
CA PRO A 400 8.92 -6.84 -12.59
C PRO A 400 8.62 -7.69 -11.34
N ILE A 401 8.85 -9.00 -11.40
CA ILE A 401 8.71 -9.94 -10.28
C ILE A 401 10.00 -10.73 -10.09
N ASN A 402 10.52 -11.37 -11.16
CA ASN A 402 11.64 -12.31 -11.03
C ASN A 402 12.98 -11.58 -10.82
N ASP A 403 13.12 -10.36 -11.35
CA ASP A 403 14.36 -9.60 -11.32
C ASP A 403 14.37 -8.49 -10.24
N LEU A 404 13.42 -8.50 -9.30
CA LEU A 404 13.29 -7.45 -8.29
C LEU A 404 14.57 -7.25 -7.45
N GLU A 405 15.26 -8.32 -7.08
CA GLU A 405 16.52 -8.23 -6.33
C GLU A 405 17.61 -7.58 -7.19
N GLU A 406 17.71 -7.95 -8.46
CA GLU A 406 18.66 -7.36 -9.41
C GLU A 406 18.39 -5.87 -9.63
N ILE A 407 17.13 -5.49 -9.78
CA ILE A 407 16.72 -4.08 -9.96
C ILE A 407 17.12 -3.26 -8.72
N ARG A 408 16.80 -3.78 -7.52
CA ARG A 408 17.18 -3.13 -6.27
C ARG A 408 18.70 -2.96 -6.16
N ASP A 409 19.46 -4.00 -6.45
CA ASP A 409 20.91 -3.99 -6.31
C ASP A 409 21.58 -3.02 -7.31
N TRP A 410 21.04 -2.94 -8.52
CA TRP A 410 21.49 -1.96 -9.50
C TRP A 410 21.22 -0.52 -9.02
N ASN A 411 20.01 -0.26 -8.52
CA ASN A 411 19.65 1.04 -7.97
C ASN A 411 20.53 1.44 -6.77
N LEU A 412 20.84 0.48 -5.88
CA LEU A 412 21.77 0.74 -4.77
C LEU A 412 23.20 1.06 -5.25
N ARG A 413 23.68 0.38 -6.31
CA ARG A 413 24.98 0.72 -6.93
C ARG A 413 24.98 2.14 -7.49
N ALA A 414 23.89 2.57 -8.12
CA ALA A 414 23.71 3.94 -8.61
C ALA A 414 23.72 4.96 -7.46
N ASN A 415 22.95 4.68 -6.40
CA ASN A 415 22.86 5.56 -5.24
C ASN A 415 24.23 5.74 -4.55
N PHE A 416 24.96 4.65 -4.31
CA PHE A 416 26.31 4.71 -3.72
C PHE A 416 27.31 5.37 -4.67
N GLY A 417 27.18 5.21 -5.99
CA GLY A 417 28.01 5.88 -6.98
C GLY A 417 27.82 7.38 -7.00
N ALA A 418 26.56 7.84 -6.99
CA ALA A 418 26.26 9.26 -6.90
C ALA A 418 26.71 9.87 -5.57
N PHE A 419 26.54 9.15 -4.45
CA PHE A 419 27.05 9.61 -3.17
C PHE A 419 28.58 9.70 -3.14
N ALA A 420 29.27 8.72 -3.69
CA ALA A 420 30.75 8.75 -3.79
C ALA A 420 31.25 9.94 -4.63
N HIS A 421 30.55 10.30 -5.70
CA HIS A 421 30.84 11.51 -6.49
C HIS A 421 30.59 12.79 -5.68
N ILE A 422 29.44 12.89 -4.98
CA ILE A 422 29.12 14.05 -4.11
C ILE A 422 30.19 14.24 -3.04
N LYS A 423 30.73 13.18 -2.45
CA LYS A 423 31.81 13.23 -1.43
C LYS A 423 33.09 13.87 -1.93
N GLN A 424 33.34 13.95 -3.23
CA GLN A 424 34.54 14.60 -3.78
C GLN A 424 34.49 16.14 -3.60
N SER A 425 33.30 16.72 -3.65
CA SER A 425 33.09 18.18 -3.50
C SER A 425 32.48 18.56 -2.14
N ASP A 426 31.62 17.73 -1.59
CA ASP A 426 30.94 17.94 -0.30
C ASP A 426 31.47 16.92 0.72
N THR A 427 32.62 17.25 1.34
CA THR A 427 33.27 16.36 2.32
C THR A 427 32.47 16.19 3.60
N GLY A 428 31.55 17.12 3.91
CA GLY A 428 30.63 17.09 5.07
C GLY A 428 29.38 16.27 4.83
N ALA A 429 29.11 15.85 3.58
CA ALA A 429 27.92 15.04 3.27
C ALA A 429 27.93 13.69 4.01
N LYS A 430 26.80 13.35 4.64
CA LYS A 430 26.54 12.07 5.30
C LYS A 430 25.23 11.48 4.76
N LEU A 431 25.24 10.18 4.44
CA LEU A 431 24.00 9.45 4.15
C LEU A 431 23.14 9.39 5.42
N MET A 432 21.91 9.81 5.29
CA MET A 432 20.92 9.79 6.38
C MET A 432 20.05 8.55 6.29
N TRP A 433 19.65 8.19 5.09
CA TRP A 433 18.77 7.09 4.81
C TRP A 433 18.88 6.70 3.34
N MET A 434 18.64 5.43 3.05
CA MET A 434 18.54 4.87 1.70
C MET A 434 17.54 3.70 1.74
N ALA A 435 16.57 3.71 0.84
CA ALA A 435 15.60 2.61 0.76
C ALA A 435 16.26 1.35 0.21
N PHE A 436 16.28 0.27 0.97
CA PHE A 436 16.56 -1.06 0.44
C PHE A 436 15.27 -1.81 0.08
N ILE A 437 14.13 -1.39 0.63
CA ILE A 437 12.81 -1.83 0.19
C ILE A 437 12.43 -1.06 -1.06
N GLY A 438 12.09 -1.78 -2.13
CA GLY A 438 11.79 -1.19 -3.43
C GLY A 438 10.42 -0.53 -3.50
N GLY A 439 10.38 0.73 -3.92
CA GLY A 439 9.15 1.46 -4.23
C GLY A 439 8.56 1.04 -5.59
N ASN A 440 7.96 -0.13 -5.67
CA ASN A 440 7.41 -0.70 -6.90
C ASN A 440 6.19 0.07 -7.40
N ARG A 441 6.09 0.26 -8.73
CA ARG A 441 5.01 1.01 -9.37
C ARG A 441 4.09 0.19 -10.24
N GLU A 442 4.62 -0.80 -10.95
CA GLU A 442 3.89 -1.61 -11.92
C GLU A 442 4.31 -3.08 -11.84
N SER A 443 3.34 -3.99 -11.93
CA SER A 443 3.52 -5.42 -12.09
C SER A 443 2.23 -6.06 -12.60
N ARG A 444 1.78 -7.22 -12.06
CA ARG A 444 0.54 -7.86 -12.48
C ARG A 444 -0.68 -7.00 -12.15
N ARG A 445 -1.62 -6.95 -13.10
CA ARG A 445 -2.97 -6.40 -12.98
C ARG A 445 -3.94 -7.51 -13.27
N ILE A 446 -4.66 -7.97 -12.25
CA ILE A 446 -5.61 -9.09 -12.35
C ILE A 446 -6.82 -8.61 -13.14
N LYS A 447 -7.28 -9.42 -14.11
CA LYS A 447 -8.44 -9.07 -14.91
C LYS A 447 -9.74 -9.24 -14.12
N GLY A 448 -10.54 -8.19 -14.09
CA GLY A 448 -11.93 -8.17 -13.65
C GLY A 448 -12.90 -8.38 -14.82
N ASP A 449 -14.17 -8.11 -14.58
CA ASP A 449 -15.19 -8.18 -15.63
C ASP A 449 -15.03 -7.06 -16.66
N ILE A 450 -14.38 -5.98 -16.30
CA ILE A 450 -13.91 -4.95 -17.22
C ILE A 450 -12.44 -4.64 -16.97
N VAL A 451 -11.75 -4.20 -18.01
CA VAL A 451 -10.44 -3.58 -17.94
C VAL A 451 -10.64 -2.09 -18.18
N LEU A 452 -10.54 -1.27 -17.12
CA LEU A 452 -10.63 0.18 -17.29
C LEU A 452 -9.40 0.68 -18.04
N THR A 453 -9.62 1.44 -19.09
CA THR A 453 -8.54 1.97 -19.94
C THR A 453 -8.26 3.44 -19.66
N GLY A 454 -7.04 3.90 -19.99
CA GLY A 454 -6.71 5.32 -19.94
C GLY A 454 -7.57 6.16 -20.90
N ASP A 455 -8.08 5.58 -21.98
CA ASP A 455 -8.98 6.25 -22.91
C ASP A 455 -10.39 6.41 -22.34
N ASP A 456 -10.93 5.41 -21.62
CA ASP A 456 -12.19 5.54 -20.87
C ASP A 456 -12.10 6.72 -19.87
N ILE A 457 -10.96 6.85 -19.17
CA ILE A 457 -10.73 7.95 -18.20
C ILE A 457 -10.64 9.30 -18.93
N ALA A 458 -9.89 9.38 -20.01
CA ALA A 458 -9.72 10.61 -20.79
C ALA A 458 -11.02 11.08 -21.43
N ALA A 459 -11.86 10.13 -21.90
CA ALA A 459 -13.17 10.37 -22.44
C ALA A 459 -14.25 10.64 -21.35
N LYS A 460 -13.89 10.48 -20.07
CA LYS A 460 -14.82 10.59 -18.92
C LYS A 460 -16.03 9.64 -19.03
N LYS A 461 -15.78 8.43 -19.55
CA LYS A 461 -16.83 7.42 -19.74
C LYS A 461 -17.47 7.06 -18.40
N GLU A 462 -18.78 7.15 -18.34
CA GLU A 462 -19.55 6.84 -17.14
C GLU A 462 -19.90 5.35 -17.07
N PHE A 463 -19.82 4.78 -15.86
CA PHE A 463 -20.21 3.42 -15.55
C PHE A 463 -21.26 3.41 -14.45
N SER A 464 -22.26 2.51 -14.56
CA SER A 464 -23.33 2.36 -13.56
C SER A 464 -22.81 2.01 -12.16
N ASP A 465 -21.67 1.29 -12.11
CA ASP A 465 -20.96 0.85 -10.91
C ASP A 465 -19.78 1.75 -10.54
N ALA A 466 -19.75 3.00 -11.00
CA ALA A 466 -18.78 4.01 -10.64
C ALA A 466 -18.66 4.17 -9.12
N SER A 467 -17.45 4.06 -8.57
CA SER A 467 -17.19 3.99 -7.12
C SER A 467 -16.11 4.95 -6.66
N VAL A 468 -14.83 4.57 -6.76
CA VAL A 468 -13.69 5.28 -6.19
C VAL A 468 -13.21 6.41 -7.08
N PRO A 469 -13.17 7.67 -6.61
CA PRO A 469 -12.62 8.76 -7.39
C PRO A 469 -11.08 8.70 -7.43
N THR A 470 -10.49 8.59 -8.63
CA THR A 470 -9.07 8.90 -8.79
C THR A 470 -8.90 10.36 -9.17
N THR A 471 -8.01 11.06 -8.47
CA THR A 471 -7.81 12.52 -8.58
C THR A 471 -6.42 12.89 -9.08
N TRP A 472 -5.61 11.90 -9.43
CA TRP A 472 -4.28 12.12 -9.96
C TRP A 472 -4.31 12.23 -11.48
N SER A 473 -3.32 12.88 -12.11
CA SER A 473 -3.12 12.79 -13.55
C SER A 473 -2.73 11.36 -13.94
N ILE A 474 -2.95 10.98 -15.19
CA ILE A 474 -2.33 9.77 -15.72
C ILE A 474 -0.83 10.03 -15.77
N ASP A 475 -0.10 9.38 -14.91
CA ASP A 475 1.30 9.64 -14.59
C ASP A 475 2.11 8.38 -14.88
N LEU A 476 2.80 8.37 -16.01
CA LEU A 476 3.63 7.26 -16.44
C LEU A 476 5.11 7.64 -16.39
N HIS A 477 5.92 6.72 -15.92
CA HIS A 477 7.36 6.91 -15.80
C HIS A 477 8.10 6.23 -16.94
N TYR A 478 9.12 6.92 -17.44
CA TYR A 478 10.01 6.47 -18.51
C TYR A 478 11.45 6.81 -18.14
N PRO A 479 12.45 6.10 -18.70
CA PRO A 479 13.83 6.52 -18.60
C PRO A 479 14.01 7.96 -19.10
N LYS A 480 14.69 8.80 -18.32
CA LYS A 480 15.01 10.17 -18.73
C LYS A 480 16.22 10.17 -19.66
N LYS A 481 16.02 10.44 -20.94
CA LYS A 481 17.02 10.33 -22.01
C LYS A 481 18.33 11.07 -21.71
N GLU A 482 18.27 12.20 -21.05
CA GLU A 482 19.41 13.02 -20.65
C GLU A 482 20.44 12.23 -19.82
N PHE A 483 19.94 11.31 -18.95
CA PHE A 483 20.78 10.50 -18.08
C PHE A 483 20.95 9.05 -18.59
N GLN A 484 20.40 8.71 -19.75
CA GLN A 484 20.52 7.38 -20.36
C GLN A 484 21.79 7.30 -21.22
N LYS A 485 22.96 7.44 -20.57
CA LYS A 485 24.28 7.44 -21.22
C LYS A 485 25.30 6.68 -20.37
N GLY A 486 26.48 6.41 -20.91
CA GLY A 486 27.53 5.71 -20.20
C GLY A 486 27.03 4.38 -19.62
N VAL A 487 27.26 4.15 -18.34
CA VAL A 487 26.81 2.93 -17.59
C VAL A 487 25.29 2.80 -17.49
N ALA A 488 24.55 3.90 -17.63
CA ALA A 488 23.07 3.91 -17.59
C ALA A 488 22.42 3.68 -18.97
N LYS A 489 23.21 3.52 -20.05
CA LYS A 489 22.68 3.36 -21.42
C LYS A 489 21.76 2.16 -21.53
N GLU A 490 22.22 0.99 -21.07
CA GLU A 490 21.48 -0.26 -21.17
C GLU A 490 20.55 -0.50 -19.95
N ASN A 491 20.83 0.11 -18.82
CA ASN A 491 20.08 -0.06 -17.59
C ASN A 491 19.91 1.29 -16.88
N PRO A 492 18.95 2.11 -17.33
CA PRO A 492 18.72 3.44 -16.79
C PRO A 492 18.17 3.37 -15.36
N PHE A 493 18.57 4.36 -14.55
CA PHE A 493 18.17 4.47 -13.13
C PHE A 493 17.58 5.84 -12.77
N ILE A 494 17.32 6.70 -13.75
CA ILE A 494 16.65 7.99 -13.57
C ILE A 494 15.42 8.07 -14.47
N ALA A 495 14.28 8.40 -13.87
CA ALA A 495 12.98 8.53 -14.52
C ALA A 495 12.62 9.97 -14.88
N ILE A 496 11.72 10.08 -15.84
CA ILE A 496 10.87 11.24 -16.05
C ILE A 496 9.41 10.81 -15.97
N ALA A 497 8.57 11.60 -15.28
CA ALA A 497 7.13 11.42 -15.30
C ALA A 497 6.50 12.19 -16.46
N VAL A 498 5.69 11.50 -17.26
CA VAL A 498 4.89 12.08 -18.33
C VAL A 498 3.42 12.09 -17.87
N HIS A 499 2.87 13.30 -17.77
CA HIS A 499 1.54 13.53 -17.24
C HIS A 499 0.51 13.80 -18.34
N ASP A 500 -0.54 12.98 -18.44
CA ASP A 500 -1.78 13.35 -19.11
C ASP A 500 -2.76 13.88 -18.04
N ARG A 501 -3.12 15.17 -18.17
CA ARG A 501 -3.90 15.91 -17.16
C ARG A 501 -5.40 15.94 -17.46
N LYS A 502 -5.91 15.09 -18.33
CA LYS A 502 -7.35 15.01 -18.67
C LYS A 502 -8.24 14.52 -17.51
N VAL A 503 -7.66 13.98 -16.45
CA VAL A 503 -8.38 13.66 -15.22
C VAL A 503 -8.69 14.92 -14.43
N ASP A 504 -9.96 15.12 -14.05
CA ASP A 504 -10.32 16.19 -13.14
C ASP A 504 -9.79 15.93 -11.73
N ARG A 505 -8.76 16.68 -11.32
CA ARG A 505 -8.13 16.53 -10.01
C ARG A 505 -8.98 17.03 -8.84
N LYS A 506 -10.05 17.79 -9.09
CA LYS A 506 -10.95 18.32 -8.06
C LYS A 506 -12.09 17.34 -7.73
N SER A 507 -12.72 16.79 -8.75
CA SER A 507 -13.84 15.85 -8.59
C SER A 507 -13.42 14.39 -8.77
N GLY A 508 -12.36 14.17 -9.52
CA GLY A 508 -11.85 12.85 -9.86
C GLY A 508 -12.65 12.16 -10.96
N TYR A 509 -12.12 11.04 -11.41
CA TYR A 509 -12.77 10.07 -12.28
C TYR A 509 -13.10 8.82 -11.47
N ASN A 510 -14.35 8.34 -11.52
CA ASN A 510 -14.80 7.24 -10.68
C ASN A 510 -14.46 5.89 -11.31
N ILE A 511 -13.63 5.10 -10.64
CA ILE A 511 -13.25 3.74 -11.02
C ILE A 511 -14.45 2.81 -10.81
N PRO A 512 -14.82 1.96 -11.81
CA PRO A 512 -15.94 1.04 -11.65
C PRO A 512 -15.61 -0.10 -10.67
N TYR A 513 -16.61 -0.54 -9.91
CA TYR A 513 -16.47 -1.65 -8.96
C TYR A 513 -16.03 -2.97 -9.63
N ARG A 514 -16.45 -3.21 -10.89
CA ARG A 514 -16.04 -4.39 -11.67
C ARG A 514 -14.54 -4.52 -11.91
N CYS A 515 -13.75 -3.49 -11.58
CA CYS A 515 -12.29 -3.57 -11.55
C CYS A 515 -11.74 -4.21 -10.27
N PHE A 516 -12.55 -4.45 -9.23
CA PHE A 516 -12.10 -4.84 -7.89
C PHE A 516 -12.33 -6.30 -7.54
N TYR A 517 -12.71 -7.14 -8.49
CA TYR A 517 -12.81 -8.59 -8.31
C TYR A 517 -12.33 -9.36 -9.54
N SER A 518 -11.88 -10.60 -9.33
CA SER A 518 -11.35 -11.44 -10.39
C SER A 518 -12.45 -11.93 -11.33
N LYS A 519 -12.13 -11.95 -12.63
CA LYS A 519 -13.00 -12.48 -13.68
C LYS A 519 -13.26 -13.99 -13.54
N ASN A 520 -12.27 -14.75 -13.09
CA ASN A 520 -12.31 -16.22 -13.11
C ASN A 520 -12.10 -16.89 -11.75
N ILE A 521 -11.68 -16.17 -10.71
CA ILE A 521 -11.61 -16.67 -9.33
C ILE A 521 -12.78 -16.08 -8.53
N ASN A 522 -13.76 -16.92 -8.19
CA ASN A 522 -15.09 -16.48 -7.80
C ASN A 522 -15.18 -15.80 -6.42
N ASN A 523 -14.20 -16.00 -5.53
CA ASN A 523 -14.17 -15.43 -4.19
C ASN A 523 -12.97 -14.47 -3.97
N LEU A 524 -12.38 -13.96 -5.06
CA LEU A 524 -11.21 -13.09 -5.02
C LEU A 524 -11.57 -11.64 -5.35
N PHE A 525 -11.37 -10.74 -4.38
CA PHE A 525 -11.29 -9.30 -4.55
C PHE A 525 -9.86 -8.84 -4.86
N MET A 526 -9.72 -7.67 -5.44
CA MET A 526 -8.45 -6.96 -5.61
C MET A 526 -8.59 -5.52 -5.14
N ALA A 527 -7.56 -4.99 -4.51
CA ALA A 527 -7.48 -3.57 -4.17
C ALA A 527 -6.03 -3.07 -4.31
N GLY A 528 -5.87 -1.85 -4.82
CA GLY A 528 -4.56 -1.25 -5.04
C GLY A 528 -4.06 -1.39 -6.48
N ARG A 529 -2.76 -1.55 -6.67
CA ARG A 529 -2.12 -1.55 -8.00
C ARG A 529 -2.49 -2.75 -8.87
N CYS A 530 -2.96 -3.83 -8.28
CA CYS A 530 -3.28 -5.08 -8.98
C CYS A 530 -4.72 -5.17 -9.52
N ILE A 531 -5.50 -4.10 -9.44
CA ILE A 531 -6.87 -4.04 -9.99
C ILE A 531 -6.89 -4.12 -11.52
N SER A 532 -8.09 -4.33 -12.08
CA SER A 532 -8.31 -4.54 -13.52
C SER A 532 -8.28 -3.23 -14.31
N VAL A 533 -7.08 -2.79 -14.66
CA VAL A 533 -6.84 -1.56 -15.45
C VAL A 533 -5.75 -1.78 -16.48
N ASP A 534 -5.76 -1.04 -17.59
CA ASP A 534 -4.63 -1.00 -18.50
C ASP A 534 -3.44 -0.23 -17.88
N ARG A 535 -2.31 -0.22 -18.56
CA ARG A 535 -1.11 0.49 -18.10
C ARG A 535 -1.35 2.00 -17.96
N ARG A 536 -2.10 2.57 -18.86
CA ARG A 536 -2.34 4.02 -18.90
C ARG A 536 -3.28 4.43 -17.73
N ALA A 537 -4.36 3.68 -17.49
CA ALA A 537 -5.23 3.89 -16.35
C ALA A 537 -4.50 3.66 -15.02
N LEU A 538 -3.57 2.68 -14.95
CA LEU A 538 -2.73 2.46 -13.77
C LEU A 538 -1.98 3.75 -13.37
N GLY A 539 -1.56 4.56 -14.31
CA GLY A 539 -0.85 5.81 -14.05
C GLY A 539 -1.58 6.74 -13.08
N THR A 540 -2.91 6.76 -13.08
CA THR A 540 -3.71 7.56 -12.15
C THR A 540 -4.26 6.76 -10.97
N THR A 541 -4.59 5.47 -11.16
CA THR A 541 -5.28 4.68 -10.14
C THR A 541 -4.36 4.16 -9.03
N ARG A 542 -3.03 4.12 -9.27
CA ARG A 542 -2.02 3.56 -8.35
C ARG A 542 -1.66 4.41 -7.14
N VAL A 543 -2.09 5.68 -7.07
CA VAL A 543 -1.73 6.54 -5.93
C VAL A 543 -2.38 6.06 -4.64
N MET A 544 -1.63 6.11 -3.54
CA MET A 544 -1.94 5.34 -2.33
C MET A 544 -3.29 5.65 -1.69
N ARG A 545 -3.71 6.92 -1.63
CA ARG A 545 -5.02 7.26 -1.05
C ARG A 545 -6.17 6.76 -1.92
N THR A 546 -6.02 6.79 -3.25
CA THR A 546 -7.00 6.16 -4.16
C THR A 546 -7.04 4.65 -3.92
N CYS A 547 -5.87 3.99 -3.78
CA CYS A 547 -5.81 2.57 -3.44
C CYS A 547 -6.49 2.27 -2.09
N GLY A 548 -6.33 3.12 -1.09
CA GLY A 548 -7.02 2.99 0.19
C GLY A 548 -8.55 3.07 0.07
N MET A 549 -9.07 3.99 -0.75
CA MET A 549 -10.51 4.07 -1.03
C MET A 549 -11.03 2.82 -1.76
N MET A 550 -10.23 2.18 -2.63
CA MET A 550 -10.59 0.88 -3.21
C MET A 550 -10.80 -0.17 -2.12
N GLY A 551 -9.88 -0.22 -1.13
CA GLY A 551 -10.01 -1.09 0.02
C GLY A 551 -11.30 -0.84 0.81
N GLU A 552 -11.67 0.42 1.05
CA GLU A 552 -12.94 0.76 1.72
C GLU A 552 -14.15 0.18 0.98
N VAL A 553 -14.17 0.26 -0.35
CA VAL A 553 -15.25 -0.30 -1.18
C VAL A 553 -15.25 -1.81 -1.14
N VAL A 554 -14.06 -2.44 -1.24
CA VAL A 554 -13.92 -3.91 -1.13
C VAL A 554 -14.44 -4.41 0.22
N GLY A 555 -14.11 -3.75 1.34
CA GLY A 555 -14.63 -4.16 2.65
C GLY A 555 -16.16 -4.08 2.76
N LYS A 556 -16.78 -3.05 2.18
CA LYS A 556 -18.25 -2.92 2.09
C LYS A 556 -18.87 -4.00 1.20
N ALA A 557 -18.25 -4.28 0.06
CA ALA A 557 -18.69 -5.33 -0.86
C ALA A 557 -18.53 -6.73 -0.26
N ALA A 558 -17.45 -6.97 0.50
CA ALA A 558 -17.23 -8.23 1.22
C ALA A 558 -18.34 -8.49 2.25
N TRP A 559 -18.78 -7.45 2.98
CA TRP A 559 -19.95 -7.60 3.86
C TRP A 559 -21.20 -8.02 3.09
N ILE A 560 -21.50 -7.38 1.95
CA ILE A 560 -22.65 -7.76 1.12
C ILE A 560 -22.53 -9.21 0.67
N ALA A 561 -21.35 -9.58 0.15
CA ALA A 561 -21.09 -10.94 -0.34
C ALA A 561 -21.31 -11.99 0.75
N THR A 562 -20.79 -11.77 1.95
CA THR A 562 -20.95 -12.68 3.10
C THR A 562 -22.42 -12.69 3.60
N ASN A 563 -23.03 -11.52 3.83
CA ASN A 563 -24.37 -11.41 4.35
C ASN A 563 -25.45 -11.98 3.39
N ARG A 564 -25.24 -11.80 2.07
CA ARG A 564 -26.14 -12.27 1.02
C ARG A 564 -25.75 -13.63 0.44
N LYS A 565 -24.67 -14.27 0.95
CA LYS A 565 -24.14 -15.55 0.46
C LYS A 565 -23.93 -15.53 -1.06
N THR A 566 -23.29 -14.49 -1.55
CA THR A 566 -23.03 -14.27 -2.97
C THR A 566 -21.55 -14.05 -3.27
N SER A 567 -21.16 -14.13 -4.54
CA SER A 567 -19.78 -13.82 -4.95
C SER A 567 -19.53 -12.31 -5.07
N PRO A 568 -18.25 -11.86 -5.14
CA PRO A 568 -17.92 -10.49 -5.52
C PRO A 568 -18.64 -9.99 -6.78
N ARG A 569 -18.72 -10.82 -7.81
CA ARG A 569 -19.51 -10.52 -9.04
C ARG A 569 -21.02 -10.40 -8.75
N GLY A 570 -21.54 -11.28 -7.91
CA GLY A 570 -22.96 -11.24 -7.51
C GLY A 570 -23.35 -9.97 -6.77
N VAL A 571 -22.40 -9.31 -6.08
CA VAL A 571 -22.63 -7.97 -5.50
C VAL A 571 -22.93 -6.95 -6.61
N TYR A 572 -22.19 -6.97 -7.71
CA TYR A 572 -22.48 -6.13 -8.87
C TYR A 572 -23.83 -6.46 -9.50
N GLN A 573 -24.08 -7.74 -9.75
CA GLN A 573 -25.23 -8.19 -10.52
C GLN A 573 -26.55 -7.99 -9.77
N ASN A 574 -26.57 -8.23 -8.46
CA ASN A 574 -27.82 -8.35 -7.70
C ASN A 574 -27.94 -7.30 -6.57
N TYR A 575 -26.85 -6.70 -6.12
CA TYR A 575 -26.83 -5.86 -4.91
C TYR A 575 -26.09 -4.52 -5.09
N LEU A 576 -25.89 -4.07 -6.34
CA LEU A 576 -25.21 -2.79 -6.61
C LEU A 576 -25.86 -1.59 -5.90
N PRO A 577 -27.20 -1.46 -5.83
CA PRO A 577 -27.83 -0.36 -5.07
C PRO A 577 -27.47 -0.37 -3.58
N LEU A 578 -27.34 -1.56 -2.98
CA LEU A 578 -26.92 -1.69 -1.57
C LEU A 578 -25.45 -1.27 -1.39
N LEU A 579 -24.56 -1.62 -2.33
CA LEU A 579 -23.17 -1.16 -2.29
C LEU A 579 -23.10 0.37 -2.41
N ILE A 580 -23.90 0.97 -3.29
CA ILE A 580 -24.00 2.43 -3.45
C ILE A 580 -24.46 3.07 -2.13
N ASP A 581 -25.50 2.54 -1.47
CA ASP A 581 -25.95 3.04 -0.17
C ASP A 581 -24.86 2.97 0.89
N LEU A 582 -24.09 1.87 0.95
CA LEU A 582 -22.97 1.74 1.88
C LEU A 582 -21.83 2.70 1.58
N MET A 583 -21.54 3.02 0.32
CA MET A 583 -20.52 4.00 -0.04
C MET A 583 -20.91 5.44 0.38
N GLU A 584 -22.19 5.72 0.56
CA GLU A 584 -22.69 7.00 1.10
C GLU A 584 -22.56 7.10 2.63
N LYS A 585 -22.25 6.00 3.34
CA LYS A 585 -22.12 6.02 4.81
C LYS A 585 -20.70 6.46 5.23
N PRO A 586 -20.59 7.17 6.36
CA PRO A 586 -19.29 7.56 6.93
C PRO A 586 -18.37 6.37 7.17
N GLY A 587 -17.06 6.56 7.02
CA GLY A 587 -16.05 5.52 7.27
C GLY A 587 -16.09 4.93 8.69
N ARG A 588 -16.59 5.72 9.68
CA ARG A 588 -16.79 5.28 11.07
C ARG A 588 -18.07 4.46 11.28
N ALA A 589 -18.96 4.35 10.28
CA ALA A 589 -20.17 3.53 10.39
C ALA A 589 -19.80 2.07 10.63
N ARG A 590 -20.49 1.42 11.58
CA ARG A 590 -20.14 0.06 12.00
C ARG A 590 -21.32 -0.79 12.43
N ARG A 591 -21.13 -2.11 12.39
CA ARG A 591 -22.06 -3.13 12.88
C ARG A 591 -21.37 -3.92 13.98
N GLN A 592 -22.11 -4.31 15.01
CA GLN A 592 -21.57 -5.17 16.08
C GLN A 592 -21.37 -6.62 15.61
N SER A 593 -22.17 -7.09 14.67
CA SER A 593 -22.07 -8.40 14.03
C SER A 593 -22.51 -8.31 12.57
N LEU A 594 -22.35 -9.40 11.83
CA LEU A 594 -22.72 -9.50 10.41
C LEU A 594 -24.15 -9.02 10.12
N ASN A 595 -25.11 -9.37 11.00
CA ASN A 595 -26.53 -9.11 10.84
C ASN A 595 -27.04 -7.92 11.67
N ALA A 596 -26.18 -7.30 12.50
CA ALA A 596 -26.58 -6.15 13.30
C ALA A 596 -26.90 -4.92 12.44
N PRO A 597 -27.78 -4.01 12.89
CA PRO A 597 -28.03 -2.76 12.19
C PRO A 597 -26.75 -1.92 12.08
N LEU A 598 -26.64 -1.16 10.99
CA LEU A 598 -25.55 -0.22 10.81
C LEU A 598 -25.77 1.00 11.72
N THR A 599 -24.82 1.28 12.57
CA THR A 599 -24.81 2.47 13.44
C THR A 599 -23.70 3.42 13.04
N VAL A 600 -23.87 4.71 13.26
CA VAL A 600 -22.84 5.73 13.02
C VAL A 600 -22.43 6.32 14.38
N PRO A 601 -21.28 5.93 14.95
CA PRO A 601 -20.80 6.50 16.19
C PRO A 601 -20.63 8.03 16.07
N PRO A 602 -20.71 8.79 17.17
CA PRO A 602 -20.44 10.21 17.17
C PRO A 602 -18.99 10.48 16.71
N ILE A 603 -18.75 11.69 16.23
CA ILE A 603 -17.40 12.14 15.90
C ILE A 603 -16.60 12.22 17.22
N PRO A 604 -15.38 11.64 17.27
CA PRO A 604 -14.55 11.69 18.47
C PRO A 604 -14.28 13.12 18.94
N LYS A 605 -14.09 13.32 20.26
CA LYS A 605 -13.57 14.58 20.79
C LYS A 605 -12.20 14.85 20.14
N GLY A 606 -12.04 15.97 19.45
CA GLY A 606 -10.83 16.28 18.65
C GLY A 606 -11.03 16.18 17.15
N GLY A 607 -12.21 15.73 16.68
CA GLY A 607 -12.55 15.63 15.26
C GLY A 607 -12.06 14.36 14.58
N LEU A 608 -12.39 14.21 13.30
CA LEU A 608 -11.85 13.15 12.46
C LEU A 608 -10.46 13.57 11.98
N ARG A 609 -9.51 12.63 11.98
CA ARG A 609 -8.20 12.85 11.38
C ARG A 609 -8.33 13.02 9.87
N GLY A 610 -7.65 13.97 9.30
CA GLY A 610 -7.69 14.28 7.88
C GLY A 610 -7.62 15.78 7.62
N ARG A 611 -7.61 16.20 6.35
CA ARG A 611 -7.76 17.63 6.03
C ARG A 611 -9.07 18.09 6.64
N PRO A 612 -9.09 19.16 7.45
CA PRO A 612 -10.31 19.61 8.09
C PRO A 612 -11.36 19.88 7.02
N GLN A 613 -12.37 19.04 6.97
CA GLN A 613 -13.57 19.30 6.19
C GLN A 613 -14.30 20.47 6.83
N LYS A 614 -14.63 21.41 6.03
CA LYS A 614 -14.96 22.74 6.54
C LYS A 614 -16.38 22.86 7.06
N ARG A 615 -17.24 21.92 6.84
CA ARG A 615 -18.47 21.64 7.58
C ARG A 615 -19.02 20.29 7.16
N ASN A 616 -19.29 19.45 8.12
CA ASN A 616 -19.91 18.17 7.83
C ASN A 616 -21.41 18.37 7.68
N ILE A 617 -21.95 18.16 6.48
CA ILE A 617 -23.37 18.20 6.17
C ILE A 617 -24.16 17.28 7.12
N THR A 618 -23.57 16.17 7.53
CA THR A 618 -24.18 15.20 8.44
C THR A 618 -24.33 15.73 9.87
N ASN A 619 -23.74 16.85 10.22
CA ASN A 619 -23.95 17.52 11.51
C ASN A 619 -25.14 18.49 11.50
N LEU A 620 -25.70 18.77 10.34
CA LEU A 620 -26.94 19.54 10.25
C LEU A 620 -28.12 18.63 10.55
N LYS A 621 -29.02 19.09 11.42
CA LYS A 621 -30.28 18.37 11.70
C LYS A 621 -31.17 18.36 10.45
N GLY A 622 -32.02 17.34 10.32
CA GLY A 622 -33.01 17.24 9.24
C GLY A 622 -32.43 16.72 7.93
N LEU A 623 -33.04 17.04 6.81
CA LEU A 623 -32.63 16.64 5.47
C LEU A 623 -31.79 17.75 4.86
N VAL A 624 -30.63 17.36 4.31
CA VAL A 624 -29.66 18.32 3.72
C VAL A 624 -29.34 17.89 2.29
N PHE A 625 -29.45 18.83 1.38
CA PHE A 625 -29.17 18.68 -0.04
C PHE A 625 -28.00 19.62 -0.40
N ASP A 626 -26.85 19.04 -0.60
CA ASP A 626 -25.62 19.73 -0.94
C ASP A 626 -25.60 20.25 -2.39
N ASP A 627 -24.71 21.17 -2.71
CA ASP A 627 -24.53 21.76 -4.05
C ASP A 627 -24.36 20.70 -5.14
N VAL A 628 -23.72 19.56 -4.83
CA VAL A 628 -23.51 18.44 -5.75
C VAL A 628 -24.79 17.68 -6.13
N LYS A 629 -25.91 17.92 -5.46
CA LYS A 629 -27.21 17.31 -5.76
C LYS A 629 -28.06 18.15 -6.74
N ALA A 630 -27.61 19.35 -7.07
CA ALA A 630 -28.30 20.23 -7.98
C ALA A 630 -28.09 19.84 -9.46
N LYS A 631 -29.15 19.94 -10.26
CA LYS A 631 -29.05 19.97 -11.73
C LYS A 631 -28.70 21.40 -12.16
N LEU A 632 -27.60 21.57 -12.84
CA LEU A 632 -27.01 22.85 -13.16
C LEU A 632 -27.21 23.22 -14.64
N LYS A 633 -27.56 24.50 -14.91
CA LYS A 633 -27.57 25.12 -16.25
C LYS A 633 -26.72 26.38 -16.21
N GLY A 634 -25.86 26.56 -17.21
CA GLY A 634 -24.86 27.66 -17.29
C GLY A 634 -23.44 27.21 -17.01
N SER A 635 -22.52 28.15 -16.93
CA SER A 635 -21.08 27.89 -16.76
C SER A 635 -20.70 27.91 -15.29
N TRP A 636 -20.83 26.75 -14.61
CA TRP A 636 -20.59 26.62 -13.18
C TRP A 636 -19.13 26.31 -12.85
N ASN A 637 -18.65 26.95 -11.79
CA ASN A 637 -17.34 26.72 -11.20
C ASN A 637 -17.47 26.22 -9.76
N LYS A 638 -16.58 25.34 -9.33
CA LYS A 638 -16.46 24.91 -7.94
C LYS A 638 -15.50 25.82 -7.18
N GLY A 639 -15.90 26.24 -6.00
CA GLY A 639 -15.10 27.06 -5.10
C GLY A 639 -14.91 26.42 -3.73
N ASN A 640 -13.78 26.73 -3.08
CA ASN A 640 -13.47 26.32 -1.72
C ASN A 640 -12.68 27.40 -0.94
N GLY A 641 -12.51 28.58 -1.55
CA GLY A 641 -11.76 29.70 -0.98
C GLY A 641 -12.52 30.44 0.13
N LEU A 642 -13.82 30.68 -0.06
CA LEU A 642 -14.68 31.30 0.95
C LEU A 642 -15.08 30.26 2.01
N LYS A 643 -15.19 30.69 3.26
CA LYS A 643 -15.53 29.83 4.40
C LYS A 643 -16.52 30.53 5.32
N PRO A 644 -17.39 29.77 5.99
CA PRO A 644 -17.55 28.32 6.05
C PRO A 644 -18.58 27.82 5.01
N TYR A 645 -18.32 26.72 4.28
CA TYR A 645 -19.26 26.08 3.34
C TYR A 645 -19.61 24.65 3.80
N HIS A 646 -20.70 24.09 3.27
CA HIS A 646 -21.10 22.71 3.51
C HIS A 646 -20.47 21.77 2.51
N GLY A 647 -20.26 20.51 2.91
CA GLY A 647 -19.64 19.52 2.05
C GLY A 647 -18.17 19.85 1.70
N LEU A 648 -17.81 19.62 0.46
CA LEU A 648 -16.45 19.71 -0.05
C LEU A 648 -16.15 20.99 -0.81
N SER A 649 -17.22 21.64 -1.31
CA SER A 649 -17.16 22.81 -2.15
C SER A 649 -18.47 23.60 -2.02
N TYR A 650 -18.51 24.73 -2.63
CA TYR A 650 -19.70 25.42 -3.08
C TYR A 650 -19.59 25.64 -4.59
N GLN A 651 -20.73 25.90 -5.24
CA GLN A 651 -20.70 26.23 -6.66
C GLN A 651 -21.14 27.66 -6.92
N TYR A 652 -20.59 28.24 -7.99
CA TYR A 652 -20.95 29.58 -8.43
C TYR A 652 -20.85 29.69 -9.96
N ALA A 653 -21.72 30.51 -10.54
CA ALA A 653 -21.76 30.71 -11.98
C ALA A 653 -22.11 32.17 -12.34
N PRO A 654 -21.53 32.74 -13.42
CA PRO A 654 -21.96 34.03 -13.93
C PRO A 654 -23.38 33.92 -14.50
N HIS A 655 -24.09 35.07 -14.52
CA HIS A 655 -25.36 35.15 -15.20
C HIS A 655 -25.20 34.94 -16.72
N PRO A 656 -26.16 34.20 -17.39
CA PRO A 656 -27.32 33.52 -16.82
C PRO A 656 -26.97 32.12 -16.30
N ALA A 657 -27.46 31.77 -15.10
CA ALA A 657 -27.25 30.46 -14.49
C ALA A 657 -28.46 30.04 -13.65
N SER A 658 -28.71 28.73 -13.55
CA SER A 658 -29.70 28.17 -12.63
C SER A 658 -29.27 26.81 -12.09
N ALA A 659 -29.73 26.50 -10.87
CA ALA A 659 -29.56 25.22 -10.17
C ALA A 659 -30.91 24.70 -9.70
N THR A 660 -31.24 23.46 -9.99
CA THR A 660 -32.50 22.83 -9.59
C THR A 660 -32.28 21.63 -8.70
N TYR A 661 -32.93 21.60 -7.54
CA TYR A 661 -32.95 20.49 -6.61
C TYR A 661 -34.32 19.82 -6.62
N ASN A 662 -34.37 18.50 -6.78
CA ASN A 662 -35.55 17.69 -6.56
C ASN A 662 -35.46 17.08 -5.16
N VAL A 663 -36.36 17.48 -4.29
CA VAL A 663 -36.34 17.14 -2.87
C VAL A 663 -37.49 16.23 -2.53
N ARG A 664 -37.24 15.10 -1.91
CA ARG A 664 -38.26 14.19 -1.38
C ARG A 664 -38.07 14.06 0.13
N VAL A 665 -39.16 14.30 0.89
CA VAL A 665 -39.18 14.03 2.33
C VAL A 665 -39.58 12.58 2.58
N LYS A 666 -39.18 12.03 3.73
CA LYS A 666 -39.57 10.68 4.14
C LYS A 666 -40.96 10.62 4.76
N ASP A 667 -41.33 11.67 5.46
CA ASP A 667 -42.60 11.79 6.16
C ASP A 667 -43.28 13.11 5.75
N SER A 668 -44.54 13.08 5.44
CA SER A 668 -45.33 14.28 5.20
C SER A 668 -45.39 15.18 6.44
N GLY A 669 -45.50 16.49 6.25
CA GLY A 669 -45.58 17.45 7.32
C GLY A 669 -45.04 18.83 6.99
N LYS A 670 -44.96 19.67 8.01
CA LYS A 670 -44.34 21.01 7.90
C LYS A 670 -42.87 20.96 8.09
N TYR A 671 -42.12 21.63 7.22
CA TYR A 671 -40.67 21.76 7.29
C TYR A 671 -40.24 23.21 7.16
N GLU A 672 -39.39 23.65 8.04
CA GLU A 672 -38.63 24.89 7.85
C GLU A 672 -37.59 24.68 6.76
N VAL A 673 -37.55 25.54 5.77
CA VAL A 673 -36.60 25.52 4.66
C VAL A 673 -35.53 26.54 4.87
N ARG A 674 -34.27 26.10 4.84
CA ARG A 674 -33.10 26.95 4.99
C ARG A 674 -32.21 26.84 3.76
N VAL A 675 -31.76 27.97 3.25
CA VAL A 675 -30.81 28.05 2.14
C VAL A 675 -29.47 28.58 2.67
N HIS A 676 -28.43 27.88 2.33
CA HIS A 676 -27.05 28.18 2.73
C HIS A 676 -26.28 28.77 1.57
N TRP A 677 -25.56 29.88 1.81
CA TRP A 677 -24.63 30.47 0.86
C TRP A 677 -23.53 31.26 1.57
N LEU A 678 -22.51 31.64 0.78
CA LEU A 678 -21.41 32.50 1.23
C LEU A 678 -21.45 33.82 0.47
N ASN A 679 -21.53 34.91 1.20
CA ASN A 679 -21.54 36.24 0.62
C ASN A 679 -20.14 36.63 0.05
N HIS A 680 -20.19 37.38 -1.04
CA HIS A 680 -19.02 38.01 -1.62
C HIS A 680 -19.44 39.13 -2.57
N GLN A 681 -18.62 40.19 -2.69
CA GLN A 681 -18.94 41.38 -3.50
C GLN A 681 -19.25 41.08 -4.98
N ASN A 682 -18.76 39.96 -5.53
CA ASN A 682 -19.00 39.56 -6.92
C ASN A 682 -20.23 38.66 -7.09
N ARG A 683 -21.05 38.46 -6.05
CA ARG A 683 -22.28 37.66 -6.15
C ARG A 683 -23.40 38.48 -6.74
N THR A 684 -24.46 37.79 -7.21
CA THR A 684 -25.68 38.47 -7.67
C THR A 684 -26.46 39.06 -6.50
N THR A 685 -27.02 40.23 -6.72
CA THR A 685 -27.98 40.88 -5.76
C THR A 685 -29.37 40.33 -5.87
N THR A 686 -29.68 39.51 -6.89
CA THR A 686 -31.01 38.98 -7.20
C THR A 686 -30.98 37.51 -7.47
N ALA A 687 -30.55 36.70 -6.48
CA ALA A 687 -30.72 35.26 -6.51
C ALA A 687 -32.19 34.92 -6.23
N GLU A 688 -32.93 34.57 -7.29
CA GLU A 688 -34.33 34.15 -7.18
C GLU A 688 -34.39 32.67 -6.83
N ILE A 689 -35.12 32.34 -5.78
CA ILE A 689 -35.38 30.97 -5.33
C ILE A 689 -36.87 30.72 -5.50
N VAL A 690 -37.19 29.81 -6.39
CA VAL A 690 -38.56 29.33 -6.62
C VAL A 690 -38.72 27.97 -5.95
N LEU A 691 -39.56 27.87 -4.94
CA LEU A 691 -39.89 26.64 -4.23
C LEU A 691 -41.30 26.21 -4.60
N THR A 692 -41.44 25.06 -5.26
CA THR A 692 -42.75 24.41 -5.48
C THR A 692 -42.91 23.31 -4.42
N HIS A 693 -43.96 23.42 -3.62
CA HIS A 693 -44.32 22.51 -2.54
C HIS A 693 -45.79 22.07 -2.62
N ALA A 694 -46.29 21.29 -1.66
CA ALA A 694 -47.62 20.67 -1.72
C ALA A 694 -48.80 21.64 -1.84
N LYS A 695 -48.65 22.89 -1.38
CA LYS A 695 -49.72 23.92 -1.37
C LYS A 695 -49.49 25.03 -2.38
N GLY A 696 -48.49 24.96 -3.24
CA GLY A 696 -48.25 25.99 -4.23
C GLY A 696 -46.76 26.26 -4.50
N THR A 697 -46.52 27.45 -5.02
CA THR A 697 -45.15 27.89 -5.37
C THR A 697 -44.85 29.21 -4.69
N GLU A 698 -43.73 29.29 -4.03
CA GLU A 698 -43.22 30.48 -3.38
C GLU A 698 -41.95 30.98 -4.07
N THR A 699 -41.81 32.30 -4.14
CA THR A 699 -40.62 32.93 -4.73
C THR A 699 -39.99 33.89 -3.73
N VAL A 700 -38.68 33.69 -3.50
CA VAL A 700 -37.89 34.56 -2.62
C VAL A 700 -36.67 35.08 -3.36
N ILE A 701 -36.37 36.37 -3.24
CA ILE A 701 -35.18 36.98 -3.82
C ILE A 701 -34.17 37.27 -2.71
N LEU A 702 -32.93 36.79 -2.87
CA LEU A 702 -31.84 37.01 -1.93
C LEU A 702 -30.71 37.81 -2.56
N ASP A 703 -30.20 38.78 -1.81
CA ASP A 703 -28.96 39.49 -2.13
C ASP A 703 -27.76 38.72 -1.59
N GLN A 704 -27.06 37.99 -2.47
CA GLN A 704 -25.91 37.16 -2.09
C GLN A 704 -24.62 37.95 -1.92
N THR A 705 -24.62 39.27 -2.11
CA THR A 705 -23.52 40.15 -1.72
C THR A 705 -23.47 40.38 -0.20
N LYS A 706 -24.61 40.21 0.47
CA LYS A 706 -24.77 40.33 1.92
C LYS A 706 -24.69 38.97 2.61
N PRO A 707 -24.25 38.90 3.89
CA PRO A 707 -24.25 37.66 4.64
C PRO A 707 -25.66 37.11 4.84
N PRO A 708 -25.82 35.75 4.95
CA PRO A 708 -27.10 35.15 5.34
C PRO A 708 -27.59 35.67 6.71
N ALA A 709 -28.89 35.74 6.88
CA ALA A 709 -29.54 36.31 8.07
C ALA A 709 -29.06 35.61 9.38
N GLN A 710 -28.81 34.30 9.37
CA GLN A 710 -28.33 33.51 10.51
C GLN A 710 -26.86 33.08 10.35
N LYS A 711 -26.00 33.97 9.90
CA LYS A 711 -24.56 33.77 9.65
C LYS A 711 -24.23 32.75 8.54
N THR A 712 -25.00 31.69 8.38
CA THR A 712 -24.70 30.58 7.45
C THR A 712 -25.87 30.17 6.59
N TYR A 713 -27.07 30.59 6.93
CA TYR A 713 -28.26 30.32 6.17
C TYR A 713 -29.29 31.45 6.33
N THR A 714 -30.26 31.48 5.43
CA THR A 714 -31.51 32.24 5.59
C THR A 714 -32.65 31.27 5.58
N SER A 715 -33.60 31.39 6.52
CA SER A 715 -34.86 30.67 6.52
C SER A 715 -35.78 31.29 5.49
N LEU A 716 -36.32 30.48 4.60
CA LEU A 716 -37.35 30.90 3.65
C LEU A 716 -38.77 30.85 4.24
N GLY A 717 -38.92 30.21 5.41
CA GLY A 717 -40.22 29.95 6.04
C GLY A 717 -40.49 28.47 6.28
N THR A 718 -41.71 28.16 6.71
CA THR A 718 -42.19 26.79 6.97
C THR A 718 -43.26 26.43 5.97
N PHE A 719 -43.06 25.34 5.25
CA PHE A 719 -43.94 24.89 4.15
C PHE A 719 -44.39 23.45 4.34
N ASP A 720 -45.52 23.09 3.72
CA ASP A 720 -46.05 21.73 3.74
C ASP A 720 -45.42 20.87 2.65
N PHE A 721 -44.89 19.71 3.05
CA PHE A 721 -44.31 18.71 2.15
C PHE A 721 -45.05 17.38 2.30
N ILE A 722 -45.22 16.69 1.17
CA ILE A 722 -45.86 15.37 1.10
C ILE A 722 -44.82 14.37 0.60
N ASP A 723 -44.68 13.21 1.28
CA ASP A 723 -43.69 12.17 1.01
C ASP A 723 -43.79 11.57 -0.40
N VAL A 724 -44.99 11.49 -0.96
CA VAL A 724 -45.22 10.96 -2.31
C VAL A 724 -45.03 12.00 -3.41
N LEU A 725 -44.98 13.30 -3.08
CA LEU A 725 -44.84 14.40 -4.03
C LEU A 725 -43.47 15.09 -3.89
N PRO A 726 -42.60 15.03 -4.91
CA PRO A 726 -41.33 15.74 -4.83
C PRO A 726 -41.53 17.25 -4.88
N ALA A 727 -40.84 17.96 -3.98
CA ALA A 727 -40.73 19.42 -4.06
C ALA A 727 -39.56 19.81 -4.97
N VAL A 728 -39.70 20.95 -5.64
CA VAL A 728 -38.65 21.44 -6.55
C VAL A 728 -38.19 22.81 -6.09
N PHE A 729 -36.85 22.94 -5.91
CA PHE A 729 -36.21 24.23 -5.69
C PHE A 729 -35.43 24.62 -6.94
N THR A 730 -35.74 25.78 -7.50
CA THR A 730 -34.95 26.36 -8.59
C THR A 730 -34.33 27.66 -8.11
N ILE A 731 -33.02 27.74 -8.14
CA ILE A 731 -32.25 28.94 -7.79
C ILE A 731 -31.66 29.50 -9.07
N SER A 732 -31.98 30.74 -9.40
CA SER A 732 -31.51 31.39 -10.64
C SER A 732 -31.06 32.82 -10.38
N SER A 733 -30.15 33.34 -11.23
CA SER A 733 -29.77 34.75 -11.22
C SER A 733 -30.66 35.55 -12.17
N LYS A 734 -31.13 36.72 -11.75
CA LYS A 734 -31.95 37.65 -12.57
C LYS A 734 -31.16 38.86 -13.04
N ALA A 735 -29.95 39.07 -12.54
CA ALA A 735 -29.08 40.15 -12.90
C ALA A 735 -27.62 39.73 -12.94
N ALA A 736 -26.74 40.61 -13.37
CA ALA A 736 -25.28 40.42 -13.36
C ALA A 736 -24.75 40.02 -11.95
N GLY A 737 -23.59 39.39 -11.94
CA GLY A 737 -22.98 38.82 -10.75
C GLY A 737 -23.03 37.29 -10.77
N ASN A 738 -22.25 36.67 -9.89
CA ASN A 738 -22.21 35.20 -9.79
C ASN A 738 -23.30 34.67 -8.87
N LEU A 739 -24.15 33.81 -9.41
CA LEU A 739 -25.06 33.00 -8.58
C LEU A 739 -24.23 32.00 -7.76
N HIS A 740 -24.56 31.90 -6.47
CA HIS A 740 -23.86 31.01 -5.55
C HIS A 740 -24.85 30.00 -4.94
N ILE A 741 -24.46 28.72 -4.88
CA ILE A 741 -25.19 27.68 -4.17
C ILE A 741 -24.22 26.91 -3.25
N ASP A 742 -24.71 26.51 -2.06
CA ASP A 742 -23.99 25.67 -1.10
C ASP A 742 -24.90 24.51 -0.67
N ALA A 743 -25.90 24.72 0.18
CA ALA A 743 -26.81 23.66 0.59
C ALA A 743 -28.25 24.16 0.83
N ILE A 744 -29.22 23.23 0.67
CA ILE A 744 -30.60 23.39 1.13
C ILE A 744 -30.80 22.43 2.31
N GLN A 745 -31.39 22.94 3.41
CA GLN A 745 -31.72 22.16 4.61
C GLN A 745 -33.23 22.25 4.90
N LEU A 746 -33.85 21.10 5.20
CA LEU A 746 -35.23 20.98 5.64
C LEU A 746 -35.26 20.43 7.07
N LEU A 747 -35.89 21.19 7.98
CA LEU A 747 -36.10 20.79 9.36
C LEU A 747 -37.60 20.58 9.59
N LYS A 748 -37.96 19.35 9.98
CA LYS A 748 -39.36 19.06 10.33
C LYS A 748 -39.76 19.91 11.54
N SER A 749 -40.81 20.73 11.38
CA SER A 749 -41.37 21.47 12.47
C SER A 749 -42.07 20.51 13.44
N LYS A 750 -41.99 20.81 14.74
CA LYS A 750 -42.66 20.02 15.77
C LYS A 750 -44.15 20.12 15.68
#